data_f7b7325f6375d293cee304c3ec154bcf
#
_entry.id   f7b7325f6375d293cee304c3ec154bcf
#
_cell.length_a   1.000
_cell.length_b   1.000
_cell.length_c   1.000
_cell.angle_alpha   90.00
_cell.angle_beta   90.00
_cell.angle_gamma   90.00
#
_symmetry.space_group_name_H-M   'P 1'
#
loop_
_entity.id
_entity.type
_entity.pdbx_description
1 polymer ?
#
loop_
_entity_poly.entity_id
_entity_poly.type
_entity_poly.pdbx_seq_one_letter_code
_entity_poly.pdbx_strand_id
1 'polypeptide(L)'
;LEFYTNVARYGNSILYRGYKNGHRFEDRVRFGPTLYQKDINGTATALDGERVSPILFDKMSQVKEREQQYGGIGAKEMYGNKNYVVQFLQEKFPDNIEFDRDVINVTSIDIETASDDGFPEPQLAEKEVTAICMKNNIDGIYYVWSCIEWSKQETILKHLNVVYEHCKDENELLVKFIGHWSSPIYCPDVVTGWNTRFFDIPYLVNRIAKLFGEDVAKRMSPWGLINERRITTMGREQQAYEITGIAQLDYLELFKKFGYSYGPQESYKLDHIAHVVLNERKLSYDEYTDLHSLYKNDPQKFIDYNIKDVELIDRLEDKMGLITLALTMAYRGGVNYSDTLGTTAIWDAILYRDLANRGVIVPPNGEKFKADYPGGYVKPPQVGMHEWVTSFDLNSLYPNIIVQWNMSPETVVEGERCSMNPDIALAEEHRNSHSEYALAANGVYFKKEKQGVLPKIIVDYYNERSIVKKKMLASQQEKENTDKSNEVEIIRIERDISRYENQQMAIKILLNSLYGALGNKYFRYFDLRVAEGITLTGQTVIRWAEKSVNQFMNKVCETKETDYVIAIDTDSVYVNFGDLVKKYVKPGTEVATIDKICEEQFLPMLEKSYARLYEMFDCYTPRMVMAREAIADRGIWTAKKRYILNVHNNEGVQYAEPKLKIMGIEAIKSSTPSACRDALKALFKVIVNGDEEQVQKAIATFKKYFSTLSPEQVSFPRGVNDITKWARKREGIYAKGTPIHVRGALLYNHHIKALGLQKKHELIQ
;
A
#
# COMPACT_ATOMS: atom_id res chain seq x y z
N LEU A 1 -19.21 11.66 -21.66
CA LEU A 1 -18.35 11.35 -20.52
C LEU A 1 -17.62 12.62 -20.06
N GLU A 2 -17.71 12.96 -18.76
CA GLU A 2 -16.99 14.06 -18.11
C GLU A 2 -16.34 13.53 -16.83
N PHE A 3 -15.06 13.82 -16.62
CA PHE A 3 -14.32 13.45 -15.42
C PHE A 3 -13.14 14.39 -15.18
N TYR A 4 -12.72 14.49 -13.92
CA TYR A 4 -11.60 15.36 -13.53
C TYR A 4 -10.27 14.61 -13.60
N THR A 5 -9.17 15.36 -13.78
CA THR A 5 -7.80 14.85 -13.58
C THR A 5 -7.11 15.54 -12.41
N ASN A 6 -7.49 16.78 -12.11
CA ASN A 6 -7.00 17.50 -10.94
C ASN A 6 -8.00 18.57 -10.51
N VAL A 7 -8.20 18.70 -9.21
CA VAL A 7 -9.05 19.74 -8.61
C VAL A 7 -8.32 20.38 -7.45
N ALA A 8 -8.16 21.71 -7.49
CA ALA A 8 -7.41 22.43 -6.48
C ALA A 8 -8.17 23.68 -6.01
N ARG A 9 -8.01 24.02 -4.73
CA ARG A 9 -8.51 25.27 -4.19
C ARG A 9 -7.53 26.41 -4.52
N TYR A 10 -8.06 27.52 -5.02
CA TYR A 10 -7.31 28.75 -5.19
C TYR A 10 -8.16 29.96 -4.74
N GLY A 11 -7.83 30.51 -3.58
CA GLY A 11 -8.64 31.58 -2.97
C GLY A 11 -10.08 31.14 -2.72
N ASN A 12 -11.03 31.81 -3.38
CA ASN A 12 -12.47 31.50 -3.35
C ASN A 12 -12.95 30.73 -4.60
N SER A 13 -12.03 30.17 -5.36
CA SER A 13 -12.32 29.41 -6.56
C SER A 13 -11.77 27.99 -6.45
N ILE A 14 -12.37 27.09 -7.21
CA ILE A 14 -11.86 25.75 -7.50
C ILE A 14 -11.28 25.77 -8.92
N LEU A 15 -10.03 25.37 -9.03
CA LEU A 15 -9.38 25.11 -10.31
C LEU A 15 -9.72 23.65 -10.69
N TYR A 16 -10.43 23.50 -11.78
CA TYR A 16 -11.00 22.23 -12.20
C TYR A 16 -10.48 21.86 -13.57
N ARG A 17 -9.66 20.82 -13.64
CA ARG A 17 -9.05 20.29 -14.86
C ARG A 17 -9.54 18.86 -15.08
N GLY A 18 -9.85 18.52 -16.33
CA GLY A 18 -10.36 17.21 -16.67
C GLY A 18 -10.64 17.03 -18.15
N TYR A 19 -11.48 16.07 -18.48
CA TYR A 19 -11.92 15.75 -19.83
C TYR A 19 -13.44 15.78 -19.94
N LYS A 20 -13.92 16.29 -21.05
CA LYS A 20 -15.31 16.25 -21.43
C LYS A 20 -15.42 15.81 -22.89
N ASN A 21 -16.08 14.67 -23.11
CA ASN A 21 -16.21 14.04 -24.43
C ASN A 21 -14.88 13.87 -25.17
N GLY A 22 -13.83 13.45 -24.46
CA GLY A 22 -12.49 13.24 -24.97
C GLY A 22 -11.62 14.50 -25.12
N HIS A 23 -12.16 15.68 -24.86
CA HIS A 23 -11.42 16.95 -24.92
C HIS A 23 -11.06 17.44 -23.54
N ARG A 24 -9.78 17.80 -23.35
CA ARG A 24 -9.30 18.41 -22.11
C ARG A 24 -9.89 19.80 -21.92
N PHE A 25 -10.22 20.14 -20.68
CA PHE A 25 -10.66 21.48 -20.29
C PHE A 25 -9.95 21.91 -19.00
N GLU A 26 -9.93 23.21 -18.77
CA GLU A 26 -9.38 23.88 -17.59
C GLU A 26 -10.33 25.02 -17.20
N ASP A 27 -11.08 24.83 -16.11
CA ASP A 27 -12.08 25.79 -15.65
C ASP A 27 -11.73 26.34 -14.27
N ARG A 28 -12.00 27.61 -14.05
CA ARG A 28 -11.95 28.26 -12.74
C ARG A 28 -13.36 28.53 -12.25
N VAL A 29 -13.82 27.71 -11.32
CA VAL A 29 -15.18 27.76 -10.82
C VAL A 29 -15.23 28.49 -9.48
N ARG A 30 -16.07 29.53 -9.35
CA ARG A 30 -16.35 30.12 -8.05
C ARG A 30 -17.17 29.15 -7.23
N PHE A 31 -16.77 28.90 -5.99
CA PHE A 31 -17.38 27.90 -5.13
C PHE A 31 -17.74 28.48 -3.76
N GLY A 32 -19.00 28.32 -3.39
CA GLY A 32 -19.51 28.64 -2.06
C GLY A 32 -19.88 27.35 -1.33
N PRO A 33 -19.17 26.99 -0.25
CA PRO A 33 -19.42 25.74 0.45
C PRO A 33 -20.73 25.79 1.27
N THR A 34 -21.34 24.63 1.48
CA THR A 34 -22.43 24.44 2.42
C THR A 34 -21.89 23.74 3.67
N LEU A 35 -22.08 24.38 4.82
CA LEU A 35 -21.82 23.78 6.13
C LEU A 35 -23.13 23.84 6.95
N TYR A 36 -23.08 23.27 8.15
CA TYR A 36 -24.29 23.16 8.97
C TYR A 36 -23.98 23.58 10.41
N GLN A 37 -24.98 24.04 11.11
CA GLN A 37 -24.93 24.35 12.56
C GLN A 37 -26.00 23.56 13.30
N LYS A 38 -25.74 23.27 14.58
CA LYS A 38 -26.74 22.67 15.46
C LYS A 38 -27.96 23.58 15.54
N ASP A 39 -29.12 22.98 15.35
CA ASP A 39 -30.42 23.68 15.41
C ASP A 39 -31.49 22.68 15.79
N ILE A 40 -32.14 22.87 16.92
CA ILE A 40 -33.18 21.98 17.43
C ILE A 40 -34.35 21.84 16.45
N ASN A 41 -34.60 22.86 15.63
CA ASN A 41 -35.61 22.89 14.59
C ASN A 41 -35.01 22.53 13.19
N GLY A 42 -33.76 22.09 13.14
CA GLY A 42 -33.09 21.77 11.91
C GLY A 42 -33.80 20.71 11.09
N THR A 43 -33.73 20.85 9.77
CA THR A 43 -34.36 19.92 8.82
C THR A 43 -33.50 18.73 8.45
N ALA A 44 -32.19 18.81 8.67
CA ALA A 44 -31.23 17.72 8.44
C ALA A 44 -30.79 17.07 9.75
N THR A 45 -30.32 15.84 9.64
CA THR A 45 -29.78 15.08 10.77
C THR A 45 -28.32 14.72 10.49
N ALA A 46 -27.44 14.95 11.45
CA ALA A 46 -26.05 14.55 11.38
C ALA A 46 -25.88 13.09 11.84
N LEU A 47 -24.72 12.50 11.53
CA LEU A 47 -24.41 11.12 11.86
C LEU A 47 -24.46 10.84 13.38
N ASP A 48 -24.10 11.81 14.20
CA ASP A 48 -24.16 11.74 15.68
C ASP A 48 -25.59 11.93 16.25
N GLY A 49 -26.61 12.06 15.39
CA GLY A 49 -28.02 12.21 15.76
C GLY A 49 -28.44 13.65 16.00
N GLU A 50 -27.53 14.61 15.96
CA GLU A 50 -27.88 16.03 16.13
C GLU A 50 -28.72 16.57 14.96
N ARG A 51 -29.69 17.43 15.30
CA ARG A 51 -30.46 18.19 14.30
C ARG A 51 -29.62 19.40 13.88
N VAL A 52 -29.56 19.63 12.56
CA VAL A 52 -28.74 20.69 11.99
C VAL A 52 -29.48 21.44 10.87
N SER A 53 -29.14 22.73 10.73
CA SER A 53 -29.61 23.59 9.65
C SER A 53 -28.45 24.04 8.74
N PRO A 54 -28.65 24.12 7.41
CA PRO A 54 -27.62 24.52 6.48
C PRO A 54 -27.25 25.99 6.63
N ILE A 55 -25.96 26.25 6.42
CA ILE A 55 -25.39 27.59 6.24
C ILE A 55 -24.77 27.63 4.86
N LEU A 56 -25.37 28.41 3.99
CA LEU A 56 -24.87 28.62 2.63
C LEU A 56 -23.88 29.78 2.62
N PHE A 57 -22.70 29.54 2.10
CA PHE A 57 -21.68 30.58 1.91
C PHE A 57 -21.50 30.88 0.42
N ASP A 58 -21.39 32.15 0.07
CA ASP A 58 -21.08 32.54 -1.32
C ASP A 58 -19.60 32.37 -1.65
N LYS A 59 -18.75 32.34 -0.62
CA LYS A 59 -17.29 32.27 -0.73
C LYS A 59 -16.68 31.44 0.39
N MET A 60 -15.61 30.72 0.09
CA MET A 60 -14.88 29.93 1.08
C MET A 60 -14.24 30.76 2.20
N SER A 61 -13.86 32.04 1.94
CA SER A 61 -13.31 32.93 2.96
C SER A 61 -14.30 33.27 4.06
N GLN A 62 -15.60 33.34 3.75
CA GLN A 62 -16.65 33.65 4.73
C GLN A 62 -16.77 32.60 5.82
N VAL A 63 -16.39 31.35 5.56
CA VAL A 63 -16.34 30.30 6.59
C VAL A 63 -15.33 30.68 7.68
N LYS A 64 -14.13 31.10 7.29
CA LYS A 64 -13.08 31.52 8.21
C LYS A 64 -13.46 32.78 8.98
N GLU A 65 -14.07 33.74 8.31
CA GLU A 65 -14.59 34.98 8.92
C GLU A 65 -15.62 34.64 10.00
N ARG A 66 -16.56 33.73 9.70
CA ARG A 66 -17.57 33.27 10.65
C ARG A 66 -16.93 32.54 11.85
N GLU A 67 -15.96 31.65 11.62
CA GLU A 67 -15.23 30.99 12.69
C GLU A 67 -14.51 31.97 13.62
N GLN A 68 -13.94 33.03 13.08
CA GLN A 68 -13.29 34.10 13.84
C GLN A 68 -14.28 34.93 14.67
N GLN A 69 -15.43 35.29 14.09
CA GLN A 69 -16.47 36.07 14.76
C GLN A 69 -17.06 35.34 15.97
N TYR A 70 -17.24 34.03 15.88
CA TYR A 70 -17.84 33.22 16.94
C TYR A 70 -16.81 32.43 17.76
N GLY A 71 -15.53 32.67 17.58
CA GLY A 71 -14.40 31.95 18.17
C GLY A 71 -14.19 32.12 19.64
N GLY A 72 -15.17 31.77 20.47
CA GLY A 72 -15.10 31.79 21.94
C GLY A 72 -16.32 31.20 22.62
N ILE A 73 -17.44 31.08 21.94
CA ILE A 73 -18.71 30.68 22.56
C ILE A 73 -19.33 29.58 21.68
N GLY A 74 -19.01 28.32 21.96
CA GLY A 74 -19.77 27.16 21.45
C GLY A 74 -19.91 26.97 19.91
N ALA A 75 -19.46 27.95 19.15
CA ALA A 75 -19.63 28.02 17.69
C ALA A 75 -18.51 27.34 16.90
N LYS A 76 -17.61 26.62 17.56
CA LYS A 76 -16.46 25.93 16.93
C LYS A 76 -16.85 24.73 16.08
N GLU A 77 -18.04 24.21 16.23
CA GLU A 77 -18.44 22.95 15.63
C GLU A 77 -19.41 23.14 14.48
N MET A 78 -18.91 23.65 13.35
CA MET A 78 -19.67 23.54 12.11
C MET A 78 -19.60 22.11 11.57
N TYR A 79 -20.76 21.52 11.31
CA TYR A 79 -20.94 20.23 10.67
C TYR A 79 -20.71 20.34 9.16
N GLY A 80 -20.45 19.22 8.53
CA GLY A 80 -20.17 19.17 7.09
C GLY A 80 -18.68 19.02 6.78
N ASN A 81 -18.35 18.93 5.51
CA ASN A 81 -16.99 18.67 5.08
C ASN A 81 -16.26 19.99 4.73
N LYS A 82 -15.24 20.34 5.52
CA LYS A 82 -14.39 21.52 5.27
C LYS A 82 -13.31 21.30 4.20
N ASN A 83 -13.20 20.10 3.65
CA ASN A 83 -12.43 19.86 2.44
C ASN A 83 -13.28 20.27 1.23
N TYR A 84 -13.13 21.53 0.78
CA TYR A 84 -13.97 22.09 -0.26
C TYR A 84 -13.77 21.45 -1.64
N VAL A 85 -12.60 20.83 -1.88
CA VAL A 85 -12.36 20.04 -3.09
C VAL A 85 -13.26 18.81 -3.09
N VAL A 86 -13.33 18.08 -1.96
CA VAL A 86 -14.18 16.92 -1.81
C VAL A 86 -15.67 17.29 -1.87
N GLN A 87 -16.05 18.43 -1.25
CA GLN A 87 -17.42 18.94 -1.32
C GLN A 87 -17.81 19.28 -2.77
N PHE A 88 -16.96 20.02 -3.49
CA PHE A 88 -17.16 20.32 -4.90
C PHE A 88 -17.29 19.08 -5.77
N LEU A 89 -16.40 18.09 -5.57
CA LEU A 89 -16.44 16.85 -6.33
C LEU A 89 -17.70 16.03 -6.05
N GLN A 90 -18.20 16.03 -4.80
CA GLN A 90 -19.45 15.38 -4.45
C GLN A 90 -20.67 16.04 -5.09
N GLU A 91 -20.70 17.39 -5.11
CA GLU A 91 -21.78 18.14 -5.74
C GLU A 91 -21.78 17.99 -7.28
N LYS A 92 -20.57 17.98 -7.87
CA LYS A 92 -20.41 17.83 -9.33
C LYS A 92 -20.65 16.42 -9.82
N PHE A 93 -20.25 15.43 -9.03
CA PHE A 93 -20.33 14.00 -9.35
C PHE A 93 -20.97 13.22 -8.18
N PRO A 94 -22.29 13.32 -7.98
CA PRO A 94 -22.97 12.63 -6.88
C PRO A 94 -22.93 11.11 -7.04
N ASP A 95 -22.90 10.61 -8.27
CA ASP A 95 -22.89 9.20 -8.63
C ASP A 95 -21.47 8.68 -8.86
N ASN A 96 -21.35 7.43 -9.30
CA ASN A 96 -20.09 6.83 -9.70
C ASN A 96 -19.43 7.64 -10.84
N ILE A 97 -18.14 7.91 -10.71
CA ILE A 97 -17.39 8.66 -11.71
C ILE A 97 -16.79 7.66 -12.71
N GLU A 98 -17.32 7.68 -13.91
CA GLU A 98 -16.73 6.93 -15.03
C GLU A 98 -15.60 7.76 -15.66
N PHE A 99 -14.54 7.11 -16.08
CA PHE A 99 -13.40 7.75 -16.71
C PHE A 99 -12.84 6.92 -17.87
N ASP A 100 -12.16 7.59 -18.75
CA ASP A 100 -11.43 6.97 -19.86
C ASP A 100 -9.92 7.06 -19.56
N ARG A 101 -9.31 5.91 -19.27
CA ARG A 101 -7.88 5.83 -18.93
C ARG A 101 -6.99 6.25 -20.10
N ASP A 102 -7.40 5.98 -21.33
CA ASP A 102 -6.56 6.14 -22.52
C ASP A 102 -6.35 7.63 -22.88
N VAL A 103 -7.27 8.51 -22.51
CA VAL A 103 -7.12 9.95 -22.77
C VAL A 103 -6.38 10.70 -21.65
N ILE A 104 -6.20 10.10 -20.47
CA ILE A 104 -5.43 10.69 -19.37
C ILE A 104 -3.95 10.66 -19.72
N ASN A 105 -3.31 11.83 -19.84
CA ASN A 105 -1.89 11.92 -20.14
C ASN A 105 -1.05 11.59 -18.91
N VAL A 106 -0.48 10.38 -18.90
CA VAL A 106 0.50 9.93 -17.91
C VAL A 106 1.89 10.05 -18.51
N THR A 107 2.72 10.85 -17.88
CA THR A 107 4.08 11.12 -18.33
C THR A 107 5.09 10.53 -17.35
N SER A 108 5.91 9.61 -17.84
CA SER A 108 7.10 9.15 -17.14
C SER A 108 8.26 10.08 -17.44
N ILE A 109 9.06 10.44 -16.42
CA ILE A 109 10.22 11.32 -16.55
C ILE A 109 11.39 10.79 -15.74
N ASP A 110 12.59 11.02 -16.26
CA ASP A 110 13.85 10.81 -15.56
C ASP A 110 14.86 11.86 -16.00
N ILE A 111 15.61 12.44 -15.07
CA ILE A 111 16.65 13.43 -15.37
C ILE A 111 18.02 12.91 -14.92
N GLU A 112 19.04 13.30 -15.67
CA GLU A 112 20.43 13.12 -15.28
C GLU A 112 21.08 14.49 -15.02
N THR A 113 21.95 14.52 -14.03
CA THR A 113 22.64 15.75 -13.62
C THR A 113 24.13 15.52 -13.55
N ALA A 114 24.94 16.55 -13.73
CA ALA A 114 26.37 16.43 -13.49
C ALA A 114 26.67 16.06 -12.03
N SER A 115 27.58 15.11 -11.83
CA SER A 115 27.91 14.53 -10.53
C SER A 115 29.42 14.45 -10.27
N ASP A 116 30.17 15.42 -10.78
CA ASP A 116 31.62 15.51 -10.69
C ASP A 116 32.16 15.64 -9.24
N ASP A 117 31.38 16.24 -8.33
CA ASP A 117 31.71 16.44 -6.91
C ASP A 117 30.78 15.71 -5.93
N GLY A 118 30.14 14.61 -6.37
CA GLY A 118 29.22 13.83 -5.56
C GLY A 118 27.75 14.00 -5.96
N PHE A 119 26.84 13.44 -5.14
CA PHE A 119 25.41 13.45 -5.45
C PHE A 119 24.84 14.87 -5.35
N PRO A 120 24.18 15.39 -6.41
CA PRO A 120 23.65 16.74 -6.42
C PRO A 120 22.39 16.87 -5.55
N GLU A 121 22.37 17.87 -4.67
CA GLU A 121 21.24 18.15 -3.79
C GLU A 121 20.12 18.88 -4.55
N PRO A 122 18.89 18.36 -4.61
CA PRO A 122 17.79 19.00 -5.31
C PRO A 122 17.44 20.40 -4.81
N GLN A 123 17.60 20.65 -3.50
CA GLN A 123 17.33 21.96 -2.89
C GLN A 123 18.28 23.05 -3.38
N LEU A 124 19.51 22.70 -3.65
CA LEU A 124 20.55 23.63 -4.13
C LEU A 124 20.56 23.73 -5.65
N ALA A 125 20.26 22.63 -6.35
CA ALA A 125 20.28 22.50 -7.80
C ALA A 125 21.49 23.21 -8.45
N GLU A 126 22.69 22.93 -7.92
CA GLU A 126 23.91 23.63 -8.32
C GLU A 126 24.49 23.11 -9.63
N LYS A 127 24.33 21.81 -9.87
CA LYS A 127 24.88 21.14 -11.04
C LYS A 127 23.95 21.24 -12.24
N GLU A 128 24.52 21.21 -13.43
CA GLU A 128 23.75 21.25 -14.67
C GLU A 128 22.93 19.97 -14.89
N VAL A 129 21.79 20.11 -15.52
CA VAL A 129 21.00 19.01 -16.04
C VAL A 129 21.62 18.55 -17.35
N THR A 130 22.07 17.30 -17.41
CA THR A 130 22.82 16.75 -18.55
C THR A 130 21.94 16.01 -19.55
N ALA A 131 20.82 15.44 -19.08
CA ALA A 131 19.82 14.81 -19.93
C ALA A 131 18.44 14.84 -19.27
N ILE A 132 17.40 14.93 -20.07
CA ILE A 132 16.01 14.71 -19.67
C ILE A 132 15.39 13.71 -20.65
N CYS A 133 14.84 12.65 -20.14
CA CYS A 133 13.99 11.74 -20.90
C CYS A 133 12.55 11.81 -20.38
N MET A 134 11.60 11.99 -21.29
CA MET A 134 10.19 12.06 -20.99
C MET A 134 9.39 11.23 -21.98
N LYS A 135 8.46 10.41 -21.49
CA LYS A 135 7.57 9.62 -22.32
C LYS A 135 6.14 9.74 -21.81
N ASN A 136 5.19 10.04 -22.68
CA ASN A 136 3.77 10.00 -22.36
C ASN A 136 3.06 8.81 -23.05
N ASN A 137 1.90 8.44 -22.54
CA ASN A 137 1.13 7.34 -23.09
C ASN A 137 0.29 7.72 -24.32
N ILE A 138 0.21 9.00 -24.69
CA ILE A 138 -0.65 9.46 -25.79
C ILE A 138 -0.10 9.06 -27.16
N ASP A 139 1.20 9.26 -27.36
CA ASP A 139 1.89 8.88 -28.60
C ASP A 139 2.93 7.78 -28.42
N GLY A 140 3.30 7.47 -27.16
CA GLY A 140 4.27 6.43 -26.83
C GLY A 140 5.72 6.77 -27.23
N ILE A 141 6.01 8.03 -27.52
CA ILE A 141 7.33 8.50 -27.96
C ILE A 141 8.16 8.88 -26.72
N TYR A 142 9.43 8.47 -26.76
CA TYR A 142 10.45 8.88 -25.79
C TYR A 142 11.12 10.16 -26.31
N TYR A 143 10.85 11.29 -25.68
CA TYR A 143 11.47 12.57 -26.00
C TYR A 143 12.69 12.76 -25.13
N VAL A 144 13.83 13.02 -25.73
CA VAL A 144 15.11 13.15 -25.02
C VAL A 144 15.79 14.45 -25.44
N TRP A 145 16.23 15.22 -24.44
CA TRP A 145 17.02 16.44 -24.61
C TRP A 145 18.36 16.28 -23.89
N SER A 146 19.44 16.53 -24.58
CA SER A 146 20.80 16.54 -24.01
C SER A 146 21.74 17.37 -24.86
N CYS A 147 22.92 17.69 -24.27
CA CYS A 147 23.97 18.44 -24.96
C CYS A 147 25.09 17.56 -25.52
N ILE A 148 24.96 16.24 -25.48
CA ILE A 148 25.94 15.27 -26.00
C ILE A 148 25.40 14.53 -27.19
N GLU A 149 26.29 13.97 -28.00
CA GLU A 149 25.92 13.24 -29.21
C GLU A 149 25.24 11.89 -28.90
N TRP A 150 24.20 11.57 -29.62
CA TRP A 150 23.52 10.28 -29.59
C TRP A 150 22.98 9.89 -30.95
N SER A 151 23.07 8.62 -31.31
CA SER A 151 22.62 8.10 -32.58
C SER A 151 21.57 7.01 -32.41
N LYS A 152 20.42 7.19 -33.07
CA LYS A 152 19.34 6.19 -33.12
C LYS A 152 19.77 4.87 -33.78
N GLN A 153 20.76 4.91 -34.67
CA GLN A 153 21.26 3.70 -35.34
C GLN A 153 22.14 2.85 -34.40
N GLU A 154 22.79 3.47 -33.45
CA GLU A 154 23.75 2.82 -32.53
C GLU A 154 23.13 2.38 -31.20
N THR A 155 21.92 2.86 -30.88
CA THR A 155 21.25 2.47 -29.60
C THR A 155 20.99 0.97 -29.53
N ILE A 156 21.10 0.43 -28.34
CA ILE A 156 20.69 -0.93 -28.00
C ILE A 156 19.15 -1.04 -27.82
N LEU A 157 18.47 0.09 -27.65
CA LEU A 157 17.02 0.21 -27.42
C LEU A 157 16.25 0.42 -28.74
N LYS A 158 16.59 -0.35 -29.79
CA LYS A 158 16.03 -0.21 -31.15
C LYS A 158 14.52 -0.41 -31.24
N HIS A 159 13.93 -1.08 -30.27
CA HIS A 159 12.49 -1.34 -30.18
C HIS A 159 11.68 -0.12 -29.73
N LEU A 160 12.35 0.91 -29.19
CA LEU A 160 11.70 2.13 -28.73
C LEU A 160 11.60 3.21 -29.83
N ASN A 161 10.52 3.95 -29.79
CA ASN A 161 10.38 5.14 -30.65
C ASN A 161 10.93 6.37 -29.90
N VAL A 162 12.15 6.78 -30.25
CA VAL A 162 12.87 7.87 -29.60
C VAL A 162 12.98 9.07 -30.54
N VAL A 163 12.62 10.23 -30.04
CA VAL A 163 12.92 11.53 -30.65
C VAL A 163 13.98 12.21 -29.78
N TYR A 164 15.18 12.30 -30.31
CA TYR A 164 16.33 12.92 -29.67
C TYR A 164 16.56 14.32 -30.20
N GLU A 165 16.67 15.30 -29.31
CA GLU A 165 17.03 16.67 -29.64
C GLU A 165 18.39 17.04 -29.00
N HIS A 166 19.39 17.23 -29.86
CA HIS A 166 20.69 17.77 -29.44
C HIS A 166 20.56 19.27 -29.14
N CYS A 167 21.01 19.68 -27.97
CA CYS A 167 21.00 21.05 -27.50
C CYS A 167 22.44 21.62 -27.39
N LYS A 168 22.62 22.88 -27.73
CA LYS A 168 23.94 23.52 -27.65
C LYS A 168 24.46 23.70 -26.22
N ASP A 169 23.55 23.89 -25.26
CA ASP A 169 23.81 24.10 -23.85
C ASP A 169 22.60 23.74 -22.98
N GLU A 170 22.76 23.73 -21.66
CA GLU A 170 21.68 23.46 -20.70
C GLU A 170 20.50 24.43 -20.82
N ASN A 171 20.77 25.69 -21.15
CA ASN A 171 19.70 26.69 -21.30
C ASN A 171 18.76 26.31 -22.42
N GLU A 172 19.29 25.93 -23.58
CA GLU A 172 18.47 25.44 -24.70
C GLU A 172 17.74 24.15 -24.34
N LEU A 173 18.38 23.20 -23.64
CA LEU A 173 17.80 21.97 -23.17
C LEU A 173 16.56 22.25 -22.31
N LEU A 174 16.70 23.08 -21.29
CA LEU A 174 15.61 23.42 -20.37
C LEU A 174 14.49 24.22 -21.05
N VAL A 175 14.81 25.13 -21.97
CA VAL A 175 13.81 25.89 -22.73
C VAL A 175 12.97 24.96 -23.61
N LYS A 176 13.61 24.03 -24.32
CA LYS A 176 12.91 23.02 -25.14
C LYS A 176 12.05 22.11 -24.31
N PHE A 177 12.60 21.62 -23.19
CA PHE A 177 11.85 20.79 -22.23
C PHE A 177 10.61 21.52 -21.71
N ILE A 178 10.74 22.77 -21.21
CA ILE A 178 9.61 23.54 -20.70
C ILE A 178 8.58 23.79 -21.81
N GLY A 179 9.04 24.11 -23.04
CA GLY A 179 8.16 24.27 -24.18
C GLY A 179 7.34 23.02 -24.49
N HIS A 180 7.95 21.86 -24.45
CA HIS A 180 7.28 20.58 -24.64
C HIS A 180 6.33 20.27 -23.46
N TRP A 181 6.81 20.35 -22.21
CA TRP A 181 6.02 20.10 -21.01
C TRP A 181 4.78 21.00 -20.91
N SER A 182 4.90 22.29 -21.21
CA SER A 182 3.79 23.24 -21.12
C SER A 182 2.89 23.29 -22.37
N SER A 183 3.18 22.47 -23.38
CA SER A 183 2.35 22.36 -24.58
C SER A 183 0.96 21.78 -24.24
N PRO A 184 -0.13 22.31 -24.84
CA PRO A 184 -1.48 21.78 -24.62
C PRO A 184 -1.63 20.28 -24.89
N ILE A 185 -0.81 19.71 -25.80
CA ILE A 185 -0.85 18.28 -26.15
C ILE A 185 -0.10 17.44 -25.11
N TYR A 186 1.09 17.88 -24.71
CA TYR A 186 2.01 17.09 -23.90
C TYR A 186 2.00 17.41 -22.41
N CYS A 187 1.33 18.51 -22.00
CA CYS A 187 1.21 18.84 -20.57
C CYS A 187 0.60 17.68 -19.79
N PRO A 188 1.31 17.12 -18.80
CA PRO A 188 0.85 15.95 -18.08
C PRO A 188 -0.46 16.18 -17.32
N ASP A 189 -1.28 15.15 -17.18
CA ASP A 189 -2.30 15.04 -16.12
C ASP A 189 -1.70 14.36 -14.89
N VAL A 190 -0.83 13.39 -15.15
CA VAL A 190 -0.08 12.64 -14.13
C VAL A 190 1.38 12.61 -14.53
N VAL A 191 2.26 12.94 -13.61
CA VAL A 191 3.70 12.70 -13.74
C VAL A 191 4.13 11.56 -12.82
N THR A 192 4.94 10.68 -13.35
CA THR A 192 5.50 9.53 -12.65
C THR A 192 6.98 9.35 -12.98
N GLY A 193 7.63 8.43 -12.30
CA GLY A 193 9.02 8.04 -12.43
C GLY A 193 9.49 7.43 -11.12
N TRP A 194 10.78 7.28 -10.94
CA TRP A 194 11.34 6.67 -9.74
C TRP A 194 11.96 7.69 -8.80
N ASN A 195 11.34 7.97 -7.67
CA ASN A 195 11.73 9.01 -6.72
C ASN A 195 11.63 10.45 -7.27
N THR A 196 10.80 10.64 -8.27
CA THR A 196 10.62 11.93 -8.94
C THR A 196 10.11 13.03 -8.02
N ARG A 197 9.31 12.68 -7.03
CA ARG A 197 8.74 13.62 -6.06
C ARG A 197 9.81 14.34 -5.22
N PHE A 198 10.90 13.64 -4.90
CA PHE A 198 11.95 14.16 -4.02
C PHE A 198 13.26 14.45 -4.74
N PHE A 199 13.39 14.10 -6.02
CA PHE A 199 14.59 14.37 -6.81
C PHE A 199 14.28 15.16 -8.10
N ASP A 200 13.72 14.50 -9.11
CA ASP A 200 13.58 15.09 -10.47
C ASP A 200 12.77 16.37 -10.48
N ILE A 201 11.58 16.36 -9.90
CA ILE A 201 10.70 17.52 -9.88
C ILE A 201 11.28 18.69 -9.06
N PRO A 202 11.75 18.49 -7.81
CA PRO A 202 12.41 19.56 -7.07
C PRO A 202 13.65 20.09 -7.77
N TYR A 203 14.47 19.20 -8.37
CA TYR A 203 15.67 19.62 -9.08
C TYR A 203 15.32 20.52 -10.28
N LEU A 204 14.39 20.09 -11.11
CA LEU A 204 13.94 20.87 -12.28
C LEU A 204 13.35 22.22 -11.86
N VAL A 205 12.45 22.24 -10.89
CA VAL A 205 11.84 23.50 -10.40
C VAL A 205 12.91 24.47 -9.91
N ASN A 206 13.82 23.99 -9.04
CA ASN A 206 14.89 24.82 -8.46
C ASN A 206 15.92 25.25 -9.52
N ARG A 207 16.30 24.36 -10.44
CA ARG A 207 17.26 24.68 -11.49
C ARG A 207 16.73 25.70 -12.48
N ILE A 208 15.48 25.51 -12.93
CA ILE A 208 14.80 26.45 -13.83
C ILE A 208 14.63 27.81 -13.14
N ALA A 209 14.19 27.83 -11.87
CA ALA A 209 14.07 29.07 -11.12
C ALA A 209 15.41 29.80 -10.96
N LYS A 210 16.49 29.06 -10.74
CA LYS A 210 17.86 29.60 -10.60
C LYS A 210 18.38 30.22 -11.88
N LEU A 211 18.12 29.61 -13.04
CA LEU A 211 18.64 30.07 -14.34
C LEU A 211 17.74 31.10 -15.03
N PHE A 212 16.42 30.96 -14.88
CA PHE A 212 15.44 31.75 -15.65
C PHE A 212 14.45 32.54 -14.78
N GLY A 213 14.48 32.33 -13.45
CA GLY A 213 13.54 32.97 -12.52
C GLY A 213 12.31 32.10 -12.22
N GLU A 214 11.64 32.40 -11.09
CA GLU A 214 10.49 31.65 -10.60
C GLU A 214 9.31 31.61 -11.57
N ASP A 215 9.08 32.67 -12.33
CA ASP A 215 7.95 32.78 -13.28
C ASP A 215 8.09 31.76 -14.42
N VAL A 216 9.33 31.48 -14.84
CA VAL A 216 9.57 30.43 -15.84
C VAL A 216 9.36 29.03 -15.22
N ALA A 217 9.81 28.80 -13.99
CA ALA A 217 9.57 27.55 -13.29
C ALA A 217 8.06 27.27 -13.10
N LYS A 218 7.27 28.31 -12.83
CA LYS A 218 5.80 28.20 -12.71
C LYS A 218 5.12 27.68 -13.99
N ARG A 219 5.77 27.79 -15.16
CA ARG A 219 5.24 27.21 -16.41
C ARG A 219 5.17 25.67 -16.40
N MET A 220 5.79 25.01 -15.43
CA MET A 220 5.57 23.57 -15.20
C MET A 220 4.14 23.28 -14.70
N SER A 221 3.42 24.27 -14.18
CA SER A 221 2.00 24.14 -13.83
C SER A 221 1.11 24.72 -14.92
N PRO A 222 0.03 24.03 -15.36
CA PRO A 222 -0.94 24.59 -16.29
C PRO A 222 -1.64 25.85 -15.73
N TRP A 223 -1.68 25.98 -14.40
CA TRP A 223 -2.23 27.14 -13.71
C TRP A 223 -1.18 28.19 -13.31
N GLY A 224 0.10 27.97 -13.60
CA GLY A 224 1.18 28.83 -13.15
C GLY A 224 1.36 28.84 -11.62
N LEU A 225 0.98 27.76 -10.94
CA LEU A 225 0.98 27.65 -9.49
C LEU A 225 1.80 26.44 -9.04
N ILE A 226 2.92 26.72 -8.35
CA ILE A 226 3.78 25.71 -7.74
C ILE A 226 3.95 26.06 -6.26
N ASN A 227 3.69 25.11 -5.38
CA ASN A 227 3.79 25.29 -3.94
C ASN A 227 4.86 24.38 -3.34
N GLU A 228 5.82 24.96 -2.65
CA GLU A 228 6.81 24.20 -1.88
C GLU A 228 6.16 23.49 -0.69
N ARG A 229 6.56 22.25 -0.46
CA ARG A 229 6.20 21.43 0.70
C ARG A 229 7.46 20.87 1.34
N ARG A 230 7.54 20.95 2.65
CA ARG A 230 8.55 20.26 3.43
C ARG A 230 7.94 19.05 4.09
N ILE A 231 8.46 17.87 3.80
CA ILE A 231 7.93 16.59 4.22
C ILE A 231 8.99 15.89 5.07
N THR A 232 8.64 15.57 6.32
CA THR A 232 9.55 14.83 7.20
C THR A 232 9.24 13.33 7.10
N THR A 233 10.18 12.57 6.57
CA THR A 233 10.09 11.11 6.47
C THR A 233 11.24 10.49 7.25
N MET A 234 10.95 9.63 8.23
CA MET A 234 11.94 8.98 9.10
C MET A 234 12.95 9.95 9.75
N GLY A 235 12.46 11.13 10.15
CA GLY A 235 13.30 12.16 10.80
C GLY A 235 14.14 13.01 9.83
N ARG A 236 14.05 12.78 8.54
CA ARG A 236 14.69 13.60 7.49
C ARG A 236 13.66 14.50 6.84
N GLU A 237 13.97 15.80 6.80
CA GLU A 237 13.16 16.78 6.07
C GLU A 237 13.57 16.78 4.59
N GLN A 238 12.59 16.63 3.69
CA GLN A 238 12.77 16.64 2.25
C GLN A 238 11.88 17.73 1.62
N GLN A 239 12.42 18.40 0.62
CA GLN A 239 11.69 19.36 -0.19
C GLN A 239 10.91 18.62 -1.27
N ALA A 240 9.67 19.00 -1.46
CA ALA A 240 8.82 18.57 -2.55
C ALA A 240 8.04 19.78 -3.11
N TYR A 241 7.58 19.71 -4.33
CA TYR A 241 6.73 20.73 -4.93
C TYR A 241 5.38 20.15 -5.33
N GLU A 242 4.32 20.84 -4.98
CA GLU A 242 3.00 20.62 -5.55
C GLU A 242 2.87 21.44 -6.84
N ILE A 243 2.66 20.77 -7.95
CA ILE A 243 2.38 21.38 -9.25
C ILE A 243 0.87 21.39 -9.44
N THR A 244 0.23 22.55 -9.23
CA THR A 244 -1.22 22.64 -9.35
C THR A 244 -1.67 22.30 -10.77
N GLY A 245 -2.63 21.37 -10.88
CA GLY A 245 -3.15 20.87 -12.15
C GLY A 245 -2.50 19.57 -12.65
N ILE A 246 -1.39 19.13 -12.04
CA ILE A 246 -0.70 17.88 -12.38
C ILE A 246 -0.59 17.02 -11.14
N ALA A 247 -1.09 15.78 -11.19
CA ALA A 247 -0.93 14.84 -10.12
C ALA A 247 0.45 14.18 -10.17
N GLN A 248 1.15 14.12 -9.05
CA GLN A 248 2.41 13.39 -8.93
C GLN A 248 2.12 12.01 -8.31
N LEU A 249 2.28 10.99 -9.12
CA LEU A 249 2.18 9.58 -8.70
C LEU A 249 3.56 8.93 -8.88
N ASP A 250 4.47 9.22 -7.95
CA ASP A 250 5.80 8.63 -7.92
C ASP A 250 5.72 7.10 -7.81
N TYR A 251 6.30 6.40 -8.79
CA TYR A 251 6.16 4.95 -8.88
C TYR A 251 6.81 4.22 -7.70
N LEU A 252 7.86 4.78 -7.10
CA LEU A 252 8.44 4.26 -5.86
C LEU A 252 7.44 4.33 -4.70
N GLU A 253 6.70 5.43 -4.56
CA GLU A 253 5.66 5.56 -3.53
C GLU A 253 4.49 4.60 -3.78
N LEU A 254 4.05 4.47 -5.03
CA LEU A 254 3.03 3.50 -5.44
C LEU A 254 3.47 2.06 -5.15
N PHE A 255 4.70 1.70 -5.49
CA PHE A 255 5.24 0.37 -5.20
C PHE A 255 5.29 0.08 -3.71
N LYS A 256 5.78 1.01 -2.89
CA LYS A 256 5.80 0.86 -1.43
C LYS A 256 4.41 0.71 -0.84
N LYS A 257 3.41 1.38 -1.40
CA LYS A 257 2.03 1.36 -0.90
C LYS A 257 1.24 0.14 -1.37
N PHE A 258 1.33 -0.19 -2.64
CA PHE A 258 0.46 -1.18 -3.30
C PHE A 258 1.18 -2.44 -3.77
N GLY A 259 2.51 -2.44 -3.80
CA GLY A 259 3.33 -3.60 -4.19
C GLY A 259 3.53 -4.65 -3.09
N TYR A 260 2.64 -4.74 -2.12
CA TYR A 260 2.75 -5.61 -0.94
C TYR A 260 2.85 -7.10 -1.26
N SER A 261 2.39 -7.55 -2.42
CA SER A 261 2.51 -8.94 -2.88
C SER A 261 3.97 -9.38 -3.08
N TYR A 262 4.88 -8.43 -3.30
CA TYR A 262 6.32 -8.68 -3.40
C TYR A 262 7.03 -8.67 -2.06
N GLY A 263 6.34 -8.30 -0.97
CA GLY A 263 6.90 -8.21 0.37
C GLY A 263 7.91 -7.08 0.56
N PRO A 264 8.51 -6.96 1.76
CA PRO A 264 9.58 -6.01 2.03
C PRO A 264 10.82 -6.33 1.18
N GLN A 265 11.43 -5.31 0.60
CA GLN A 265 12.59 -5.43 -0.27
C GLN A 265 13.89 -5.05 0.44
N GLU A 266 15.00 -5.68 0.08
CA GLU A 266 16.35 -5.33 0.59
C GLU A 266 16.83 -3.98 0.07
N SER A 267 16.36 -3.59 -1.11
CA SER A 267 16.62 -2.30 -1.73
C SER A 267 15.37 -1.82 -2.48
N TYR A 268 15.11 -0.53 -2.42
CA TYR A 268 14.05 0.12 -3.20
C TYR A 268 14.63 0.95 -4.35
N LYS A 269 15.85 0.67 -4.78
CA LYS A 269 16.41 1.22 -6.02
C LYS A 269 15.68 0.63 -7.23
N LEU A 270 15.51 1.42 -8.27
CA LEU A 270 14.83 1.00 -9.51
C LEU A 270 15.42 -0.31 -10.08
N ASP A 271 16.75 -0.43 -10.11
CA ASP A 271 17.44 -1.64 -10.59
C ASP A 271 16.99 -2.90 -9.85
N HIS A 272 16.92 -2.83 -8.52
CA HIS A 272 16.49 -3.97 -7.70
C HIS A 272 15.03 -4.32 -7.92
N ILE A 273 14.15 -3.32 -7.90
CA ILE A 273 12.71 -3.55 -8.07
C ILE A 273 12.38 -4.03 -9.49
N ALA A 274 13.02 -3.49 -10.51
CA ALA A 274 12.90 -3.97 -11.88
C ALA A 274 13.33 -5.45 -12.00
N HIS A 275 14.41 -5.84 -11.32
CA HIS A 275 14.84 -7.24 -11.27
C HIS A 275 13.81 -8.13 -10.58
N VAL A 276 13.29 -7.72 -9.42
CA VAL A 276 12.29 -8.50 -8.66
C VAL A 276 10.99 -8.67 -9.43
N VAL A 277 10.52 -7.62 -10.09
CA VAL A 277 9.21 -7.62 -10.76
C VAL A 277 9.28 -8.12 -12.20
N LEU A 278 10.28 -7.68 -12.96
CA LEU A 278 10.40 -7.90 -14.40
C LEU A 278 11.49 -8.93 -14.77
N ASN A 279 12.35 -9.28 -13.83
CA ASN A 279 13.61 -10.00 -14.08
C ASN A 279 14.55 -9.24 -15.07
N GLU A 280 14.50 -7.91 -15.00
CA GLU A 280 15.33 -7.00 -15.80
C GLU A 280 16.08 -6.04 -14.87
N ARG A 281 17.15 -5.44 -15.41
CA ARG A 281 17.98 -4.47 -14.70
C ARG A 281 18.17 -3.21 -15.53
N LYS A 282 18.63 -2.15 -14.86
CA LYS A 282 19.18 -0.98 -15.53
C LYS A 282 20.37 -1.38 -16.42
N LEU A 283 20.76 -0.51 -17.32
CA LEU A 283 22.02 -0.69 -18.05
C LEU A 283 23.20 -0.59 -17.08
N SER A 284 24.08 -1.61 -17.07
CA SER A 284 25.30 -1.55 -16.28
C SER A 284 26.31 -0.59 -16.92
N TYR A 285 27.06 0.11 -16.07
CA TYR A 285 28.21 0.93 -16.44
C TYR A 285 29.46 0.58 -15.61
N ASP A 286 29.58 -0.68 -15.20
CA ASP A 286 30.64 -1.18 -14.32
C ASP A 286 32.05 -1.00 -14.92
N GLU A 287 32.16 -0.82 -16.24
CA GLU A 287 33.39 -0.46 -16.93
C GLU A 287 33.84 0.99 -16.71
N TYR A 288 32.97 1.85 -16.16
CA TYR A 288 33.25 3.24 -15.78
C TYR A 288 33.23 3.41 -14.27
N THR A 289 33.96 4.42 -13.78
CA THR A 289 34.08 4.63 -12.33
C THR A 289 32.82 5.15 -11.68
N ASP A 290 32.02 5.94 -12.43
CA ASP A 290 30.80 6.58 -12.00
C ASP A 290 29.98 7.05 -13.22
N LEU A 291 28.79 7.57 -12.98
CA LEU A 291 27.88 8.06 -14.01
C LEU A 291 28.45 9.30 -14.75
N HIS A 292 29.22 10.12 -14.04
CA HIS A 292 29.88 11.27 -14.66
C HIS A 292 31.00 10.85 -15.64
N SER A 293 31.72 9.80 -15.31
CA SER A 293 32.71 9.18 -16.22
C SER A 293 32.02 8.57 -17.44
N LEU A 294 30.85 7.93 -17.27
CA LEU A 294 30.03 7.44 -18.39
C LEU A 294 29.60 8.61 -19.30
N TYR A 295 29.09 9.69 -18.72
CA TYR A 295 28.69 10.90 -19.46
C TYR A 295 29.79 11.45 -20.35
N LYS A 296 31.04 11.48 -19.85
CA LYS A 296 32.20 12.01 -20.58
C LYS A 296 32.75 11.07 -21.64
N ASN A 297 32.75 9.78 -21.39
CA ASN A 297 33.51 8.81 -22.18
C ASN A 297 32.62 7.98 -23.12
N ASP A 298 31.34 7.82 -22.81
CA ASP A 298 30.39 7.07 -23.64
C ASP A 298 29.00 7.75 -23.64
N PRO A 299 28.87 8.86 -24.38
CA PRO A 299 27.62 9.61 -24.46
C PRO A 299 26.46 8.77 -25.02
N GLN A 300 26.72 7.85 -25.94
CA GLN A 300 25.70 6.96 -26.49
C GLN A 300 25.06 6.10 -25.39
N LYS A 301 25.87 5.43 -24.60
CA LYS A 301 25.40 4.59 -23.51
C LYS A 301 24.78 5.41 -22.37
N PHE A 302 25.25 6.61 -22.11
CA PHE A 302 24.69 7.50 -21.11
C PHE A 302 23.23 7.88 -21.44
N ILE A 303 22.93 8.23 -22.68
CA ILE A 303 21.57 8.52 -23.11
C ILE A 303 20.71 7.25 -23.11
N ASP A 304 21.24 6.13 -23.60
CA ASP A 304 20.54 4.84 -23.51
C ASP A 304 20.21 4.46 -22.08
N TYR A 305 21.08 4.76 -21.12
CA TYR A 305 20.83 4.56 -19.68
C TYR A 305 19.64 5.40 -19.18
N ASN A 306 19.59 6.69 -19.49
CA ASN A 306 18.48 7.57 -19.13
C ASN A 306 17.14 7.11 -19.76
N ILE A 307 17.16 6.72 -21.04
CA ILE A 307 15.96 6.17 -21.72
C ILE A 307 15.52 4.86 -21.07
N LYS A 308 16.46 3.97 -20.71
CA LYS A 308 16.16 2.69 -20.07
C LYS A 308 15.47 2.86 -18.71
N ASP A 309 15.85 3.87 -17.95
CA ASP A 309 15.21 4.16 -16.67
C ASP A 309 13.73 4.52 -16.85
N VAL A 310 13.39 5.31 -17.85
CA VAL A 310 11.99 5.61 -18.20
C VAL A 310 11.25 4.38 -18.73
N GLU A 311 11.90 3.57 -19.59
CA GLU A 311 11.32 2.32 -20.09
C GLU A 311 10.97 1.35 -18.97
N LEU A 312 11.82 1.22 -17.97
CA LEU A 312 11.57 0.34 -16.82
C LEU A 312 10.32 0.73 -16.05
N ILE A 313 10.02 2.03 -15.91
CA ILE A 313 8.78 2.51 -15.28
C ILE A 313 7.56 2.08 -16.09
N ASP A 314 7.58 2.26 -17.40
CA ASP A 314 6.48 1.82 -18.27
C ASP A 314 6.24 0.31 -18.15
N ARG A 315 7.30 -0.47 -18.17
CA ARG A 315 7.19 -1.94 -18.04
C ARG A 315 6.72 -2.39 -16.66
N LEU A 316 7.10 -1.66 -15.61
CA LEU A 316 6.54 -1.89 -14.28
C LEU A 316 5.04 -1.58 -14.25
N GLU A 317 4.60 -0.49 -14.87
CA GLU A 317 3.16 -0.17 -14.97
C GLU A 317 2.42 -1.19 -15.82
N ASP A 318 2.95 -1.62 -16.95
CA ASP A 318 2.36 -2.68 -17.78
C ASP A 318 2.15 -3.99 -17.00
N LYS A 319 3.09 -4.31 -16.10
CA LYS A 319 3.04 -5.52 -15.26
C LYS A 319 2.13 -5.38 -14.05
N MET A 320 2.17 -4.25 -13.37
CA MET A 320 1.58 -4.06 -12.04
C MET A 320 0.30 -3.22 -12.06
N GLY A 321 0.14 -2.28 -13.01
CA GLY A 321 -1.03 -1.41 -13.12
C GLY A 321 -1.28 -0.50 -11.93
N LEU A 322 -0.23 -0.06 -11.22
CA LEU A 322 -0.38 0.70 -9.97
C LEU A 322 -0.92 2.10 -10.18
N ILE A 323 -0.60 2.75 -11.29
CA ILE A 323 -1.17 4.07 -11.64
C ILE A 323 -2.67 3.89 -11.91
N THR A 324 -3.03 2.92 -12.75
CA THR A 324 -4.45 2.63 -13.06
C THR A 324 -5.24 2.29 -11.81
N LEU A 325 -4.64 1.55 -10.87
CA LEU A 325 -5.22 1.24 -9.57
C LEU A 325 -5.47 2.53 -8.75
N ALA A 326 -4.49 3.43 -8.67
CA ALA A 326 -4.63 4.70 -7.96
C ALA A 326 -5.74 5.57 -8.57
N LEU A 327 -5.82 5.67 -9.91
CA LEU A 327 -6.91 6.37 -10.60
C LEU A 327 -8.28 5.78 -10.24
N THR A 328 -8.41 4.46 -10.31
CA THR A 328 -9.65 3.75 -9.97
C THR A 328 -10.09 4.04 -8.53
N MET A 329 -9.14 4.02 -7.59
CA MET A 329 -9.41 4.36 -6.18
C MET A 329 -9.82 5.82 -6.01
N ALA A 330 -9.15 6.75 -6.72
CA ALA A 330 -9.46 8.17 -6.64
C ALA A 330 -10.88 8.49 -7.10
N TYR A 331 -11.31 7.94 -8.22
CA TYR A 331 -12.66 8.13 -8.72
C TYR A 331 -13.72 7.49 -7.83
N ARG A 332 -13.42 6.35 -7.22
CA ARG A 332 -14.30 5.74 -6.22
C ARG A 332 -14.47 6.64 -4.98
N GLY A 333 -13.39 7.24 -4.51
CA GLY A 333 -13.40 8.14 -3.37
C GLY A 333 -13.88 9.56 -3.69
N GLY A 334 -13.86 9.99 -4.93
CA GLY A 334 -14.06 11.39 -5.31
C GLY A 334 -12.97 12.29 -4.73
N VAL A 335 -11.71 11.90 -4.92
CA VAL A 335 -10.51 12.62 -4.45
C VAL A 335 -9.50 12.79 -5.58
N ASN A 336 -8.50 13.65 -5.39
CA ASN A 336 -7.37 13.72 -6.31
C ASN A 336 -6.56 12.41 -6.29
N TYR A 337 -5.86 12.12 -7.38
CA TYR A 337 -5.11 10.87 -7.52
C TYR A 337 -4.05 10.66 -6.43
N SER A 338 -3.34 11.72 -6.04
CA SER A 338 -2.35 11.68 -4.96
C SER A 338 -2.94 11.41 -3.58
N ASP A 339 -4.22 11.71 -3.34
CA ASP A 339 -4.89 11.47 -2.05
C ASP A 339 -5.07 9.97 -1.78
N THR A 340 -5.01 9.12 -2.80
CA THR A 340 -5.12 7.66 -2.68
C THR A 340 -3.95 7.04 -1.89
N LEU A 341 -2.83 7.76 -1.79
CA LEU A 341 -1.71 7.36 -0.94
C LEU A 341 -2.00 7.57 0.55
N GLY A 342 -3.00 8.39 0.90
CA GLY A 342 -3.44 8.66 2.27
C GLY A 342 -4.69 7.87 2.67
N THR A 343 -4.56 6.87 3.55
CA THR A 343 -5.66 5.98 3.95
C THR A 343 -6.83 6.73 4.60
N THR A 344 -6.55 7.70 5.48
CA THR A 344 -7.60 8.47 6.17
C THR A 344 -8.31 9.43 5.23
N ALA A 345 -7.60 10.05 4.29
CA ALA A 345 -8.16 11.01 3.34
C ALA A 345 -9.16 10.34 2.39
N ILE A 346 -8.80 9.20 1.82
CA ILE A 346 -9.69 8.48 0.90
C ILE A 346 -10.93 7.93 1.62
N TRP A 347 -10.77 7.38 2.83
CA TRP A 347 -11.92 6.88 3.58
C TRP A 347 -12.83 7.99 4.10
N ASP A 348 -12.29 9.15 4.51
CA ASP A 348 -13.11 10.32 4.86
C ASP A 348 -13.98 10.76 3.68
N ALA A 349 -13.42 10.80 2.47
CA ALA A 349 -14.14 11.15 1.27
C ALA A 349 -15.18 10.11 0.86
N ILE A 350 -14.85 8.81 0.92
CA ILE A 350 -15.80 7.73 0.61
C ILE A 350 -17.01 7.79 1.54
N LEU A 351 -16.79 7.93 2.85
CA LEU A 351 -17.87 8.00 3.82
C LEU A 351 -18.68 9.28 3.67
N TYR A 352 -18.00 10.41 3.38
CA TYR A 352 -18.70 11.66 3.08
C TYR A 352 -19.65 11.53 1.89
N ARG A 353 -19.22 10.92 0.79
CA ARG A 353 -20.06 10.68 -0.41
C ARG A 353 -21.26 9.79 -0.09
N ASP A 354 -21.03 8.70 0.62
CA ASP A 354 -22.10 7.78 1.00
C ASP A 354 -23.13 8.46 1.91
N LEU A 355 -22.69 9.22 2.90
CA LEU A 355 -23.56 9.96 3.81
C LEU A 355 -24.31 11.10 3.10
N ALA A 356 -23.62 11.88 2.26
CA ALA A 356 -24.22 12.94 1.48
C ALA A 356 -25.35 12.43 0.56
N ASN A 357 -25.13 11.30 -0.11
CA ASN A 357 -26.14 10.66 -0.96
C ASN A 357 -27.37 10.17 -0.17
N ARG A 358 -27.19 9.93 1.14
CA ARG A 358 -28.30 9.56 2.05
C ARG A 358 -28.92 10.76 2.80
N GLY A 359 -28.44 11.97 2.54
CA GLY A 359 -28.91 13.18 3.21
C GLY A 359 -28.47 13.25 4.69
N VAL A 360 -27.42 12.52 5.08
CA VAL A 360 -26.86 12.52 6.43
C VAL A 360 -25.64 13.43 6.48
N ILE A 361 -25.62 14.34 7.45
CA ILE A 361 -24.55 15.34 7.57
C ILE A 361 -23.40 14.76 8.38
N VAL A 362 -22.16 14.93 7.88
CA VAL A 362 -20.97 14.47 8.57
C VAL A 362 -20.67 15.35 9.80
N PRO A 363 -20.27 14.75 10.94
CA PRO A 363 -19.90 15.48 12.13
C PRO A 363 -18.59 16.26 11.94
N PRO A 364 -18.33 17.24 12.80
CA PRO A 364 -17.03 17.95 12.80
C PRO A 364 -15.87 16.98 13.03
N ASN A 365 -14.72 17.29 12.43
CA ASN A 365 -13.48 16.55 12.72
C ASN A 365 -12.74 17.26 13.86
N GLY A 366 -13.13 16.96 15.12
CA GLY A 366 -12.52 17.52 16.33
C GLY A 366 -11.26 16.77 16.78
N GLU A 367 -10.56 17.33 17.77
CA GLU A 367 -9.48 16.64 18.47
C GLU A 367 -10.03 15.43 19.24
N LYS A 368 -9.37 14.29 19.09
CA LYS A 368 -9.76 13.03 19.72
C LYS A 368 -8.64 12.48 20.58
N PHE A 369 -9.03 12.03 21.77
CA PHE A 369 -8.10 11.36 22.65
C PHE A 369 -7.82 9.96 22.12
N LYS A 370 -6.53 9.60 22.04
CA LYS A 370 -6.07 8.26 21.73
C LYS A 370 -5.33 7.70 22.94
N ALA A 371 -5.82 6.57 23.47
CA ALA A 371 -5.08 5.73 24.39
C ALA A 371 -4.55 4.50 23.65
N ASP A 372 -3.51 3.88 24.17
CA ASP A 372 -3.06 2.59 23.70
C ASP A 372 -4.07 1.50 24.07
N TYR A 373 -4.34 0.62 23.15
CA TYR A 373 -5.23 -0.53 23.34
C TYR A 373 -4.60 -1.78 22.72
N PRO A 374 -4.95 -2.99 23.23
CA PRO A 374 -4.39 -4.24 22.74
C PRO A 374 -4.71 -4.47 21.25
N GLY A 375 -3.73 -4.98 20.52
CA GLY A 375 -3.90 -5.42 19.12
C GLY A 375 -4.49 -6.82 18.99
N GLY A 376 -4.22 -7.50 17.86
CA GLY A 376 -4.61 -8.88 17.61
C GLY A 376 -3.94 -9.88 18.58
N TYR A 377 -4.60 -11.00 18.81
CA TYR A 377 -4.07 -12.07 19.66
C TYR A 377 -3.04 -12.91 18.92
N VAL A 378 -1.91 -13.15 19.55
CA VAL A 378 -0.88 -14.08 19.07
C VAL A 378 -0.53 -15.06 20.18
N LYS A 379 -0.90 -16.32 20.00
CA LYS A 379 -0.58 -17.41 20.94
C LYS A 379 0.92 -17.69 20.88
N PRO A 380 1.61 -17.87 22.05
CA PRO A 380 2.92 -18.48 22.06
C PRO A 380 2.85 -19.88 21.43
N PRO A 381 3.67 -20.16 20.38
CA PRO A 381 3.56 -21.44 19.70
C PRO A 381 4.12 -22.58 20.54
N GLN A 382 3.63 -23.78 20.26
CA GLN A 382 4.29 -25.01 20.69
C GLN A 382 5.55 -25.18 19.82
N VAL A 383 6.72 -24.79 20.37
CA VAL A 383 7.99 -24.82 19.66
C VAL A 383 8.38 -26.26 19.33
N GLY A 384 8.88 -26.48 18.13
CA GLY A 384 9.34 -27.78 17.64
C GLY A 384 8.69 -28.20 16.33
N MET A 385 8.89 -29.46 15.96
CA MET A 385 8.32 -30.04 14.76
C MET A 385 7.00 -30.75 15.09
N HIS A 386 6.00 -30.53 14.24
CA HIS A 386 4.67 -31.15 14.33
C HIS A 386 4.35 -31.84 13.01
N GLU A 387 3.68 -32.98 13.11
CA GLU A 387 3.20 -33.75 11.97
C GLU A 387 1.75 -33.41 11.67
N TRP A 388 1.41 -33.34 10.39
CA TRP A 388 0.04 -33.11 9.88
C TRP A 388 -0.61 -31.85 10.47
N VAL A 389 -0.04 -30.73 10.09
CA VAL A 389 -0.54 -29.41 10.48
C VAL A 389 -1.53 -28.91 9.44
N THR A 390 -2.71 -28.51 9.92
CA THR A 390 -3.72 -27.86 9.08
C THR A 390 -3.97 -26.45 9.58
N SER A 391 -3.93 -25.47 8.70
CA SER A 391 -4.24 -24.07 9.02
C SER A 391 -5.64 -23.67 8.57
N PHE A 392 -6.27 -22.86 9.40
CA PHE A 392 -7.57 -22.26 9.16
C PHE A 392 -7.48 -20.76 9.34
N ASP A 393 -8.17 -20.02 8.47
CA ASP A 393 -8.14 -18.56 8.46
C ASP A 393 -9.55 -17.98 8.49
N LEU A 394 -9.73 -16.89 9.23
CA LEU A 394 -10.99 -16.14 9.28
C LEU A 394 -11.06 -15.16 8.12
N ASN A 395 -12.03 -15.31 7.26
CA ASN A 395 -12.25 -14.39 6.16
C ASN A 395 -12.43 -12.96 6.65
N SER A 396 -11.46 -12.08 6.31
CA SER A 396 -11.54 -10.64 6.58
C SER A 396 -12.02 -10.34 8.00
N LEU A 397 -11.30 -10.84 9.02
CA LEU A 397 -11.72 -10.82 10.41
C LEU A 397 -12.28 -9.47 10.89
N TYR A 398 -11.51 -8.38 10.80
CA TYR A 398 -11.94 -7.09 11.33
C TYR A 398 -13.13 -6.46 10.58
N PRO A 399 -13.17 -6.45 9.24
CA PRO A 399 -14.37 -6.03 8.52
C PRO A 399 -15.63 -6.83 8.89
N ASN A 400 -15.51 -8.14 9.04
CA ASN A 400 -16.63 -8.98 9.41
C ASN A 400 -17.06 -8.84 10.88
N ILE A 401 -16.14 -8.51 11.80
CA ILE A 401 -16.49 -8.11 13.17
C ILE A 401 -17.31 -6.82 13.16
N ILE A 402 -16.86 -5.81 12.42
CA ILE A 402 -17.57 -4.54 12.29
C ILE A 402 -19.02 -4.78 11.84
N VAL A 403 -19.21 -5.66 10.86
CA VAL A 403 -20.55 -5.99 10.35
C VAL A 403 -21.35 -6.82 11.36
N GLN A 404 -20.77 -7.86 11.95
CA GLN A 404 -21.48 -8.78 12.84
C GLN A 404 -21.95 -8.12 14.12
N TRP A 405 -21.18 -7.20 14.68
CA TRP A 405 -21.52 -6.45 15.89
C TRP A 405 -22.17 -5.09 15.61
N ASN A 406 -22.35 -4.72 14.34
CA ASN A 406 -22.83 -3.41 13.92
C ASN A 406 -22.01 -2.24 14.48
N MET A 407 -20.68 -2.40 14.48
CA MET A 407 -19.75 -1.44 15.07
C MET A 407 -19.59 -0.19 14.19
N SER A 408 -20.03 0.94 14.69
CA SER A 408 -19.87 2.24 14.04
C SER A 408 -19.97 3.32 15.11
N PRO A 409 -19.38 4.52 14.99
CA PRO A 409 -19.45 5.56 16.01
C PRO A 409 -20.88 5.90 16.43
N GLU A 410 -21.80 5.99 15.47
CA GLU A 410 -23.21 6.35 15.72
C GLU A 410 -24.05 5.21 16.29
N THR A 411 -23.55 3.99 16.25
CA THR A 411 -24.26 2.84 16.85
C THR A 411 -23.84 2.55 18.29
N VAL A 412 -22.80 3.20 18.78
CA VAL A 412 -22.38 3.09 20.19
C VAL A 412 -23.52 3.54 21.11
N VAL A 413 -23.81 2.75 22.14
CA VAL A 413 -24.75 3.11 23.19
C VAL A 413 -24.02 3.96 24.22
N GLU A 414 -24.41 5.23 24.35
CA GLU A 414 -23.74 6.18 25.23
C GLU A 414 -24.06 5.90 26.69
N GLY A 415 -23.07 6.10 27.56
CA GLY A 415 -23.23 5.96 29.00
C GLY A 415 -23.29 4.53 29.54
N GLU A 416 -23.37 3.53 28.67
CA GLU A 416 -23.44 2.12 29.06
C GLU A 416 -22.17 1.36 28.68
N ARG A 417 -21.55 0.72 29.65
CA ARG A 417 -20.44 -0.18 29.47
C ARG A 417 -20.43 -1.21 30.59
N CYS A 418 -20.29 -2.48 30.25
CA CYS A 418 -20.14 -3.54 31.25
C CYS A 418 -18.68 -3.97 31.41
N SER A 419 -18.41 -4.68 32.51
CA SER A 419 -17.10 -5.27 32.75
C SER A 419 -16.92 -6.53 31.91
N MET A 420 -16.49 -6.38 30.65
CA MET A 420 -16.24 -7.44 29.70
C MET A 420 -14.78 -7.38 29.20
N ASN A 421 -14.20 -8.53 28.98
CA ASN A 421 -12.94 -8.71 28.28
C ASN A 421 -12.91 -10.10 27.63
N PRO A 422 -11.93 -10.43 26.79
CA PRO A 422 -11.86 -11.74 26.13
C PRO A 422 -11.88 -12.96 27.07
N ASP A 423 -11.27 -12.86 28.26
CA ASP A 423 -11.22 -13.98 29.21
C ASP A 423 -12.60 -14.24 29.84
N ILE A 424 -13.32 -13.19 30.22
CA ILE A 424 -14.71 -13.31 30.72
C ILE A 424 -15.63 -13.87 29.62
N ALA A 425 -15.46 -13.42 28.39
CA ALA A 425 -16.22 -13.91 27.27
C ALA A 425 -16.00 -15.42 27.04
N LEU A 426 -14.75 -15.88 27.11
CA LEU A 426 -14.38 -17.28 26.92
C LEU A 426 -14.80 -18.19 28.08
N ALA A 427 -14.93 -17.64 29.29
CA ALA A 427 -15.46 -18.39 30.44
C ALA A 427 -16.97 -18.67 30.30
N GLU A 428 -17.69 -17.97 29.43
CA GLU A 428 -19.13 -18.10 29.16
C GLU A 428 -20.01 -17.83 30.42
N GLU A 429 -19.43 -17.16 31.40
CA GLU A 429 -20.13 -16.82 32.65
C GLU A 429 -21.01 -15.58 32.52
N HIS A 430 -20.68 -14.72 31.54
CA HIS A 430 -21.42 -13.50 31.29
C HIS A 430 -22.51 -13.74 30.23
N ARG A 431 -23.69 -13.20 30.49
CA ARG A 431 -24.76 -13.05 29.52
C ARG A 431 -25.03 -11.58 29.28
N ASN A 432 -25.29 -11.23 28.02
CA ASN A 432 -25.72 -9.90 27.69
C ASN A 432 -27.05 -9.60 28.41
N SER A 433 -27.06 -8.57 29.24
CA SER A 433 -28.25 -8.13 29.96
C SER A 433 -29.20 -7.27 29.11
N HIS A 434 -28.71 -6.81 27.96
CA HIS A 434 -29.41 -5.91 27.04
C HIS A 434 -29.47 -6.56 25.63
N SER A 435 -30.35 -7.53 25.46
CA SER A 435 -30.48 -8.31 24.21
C SER A 435 -30.86 -7.47 22.99
N GLU A 436 -31.36 -6.24 23.20
CA GLU A 436 -31.63 -5.25 22.16
C GLU A 436 -30.35 -4.66 21.53
N TYR A 437 -29.18 -4.83 22.19
CA TYR A 437 -27.89 -4.35 21.74
C TYR A 437 -26.91 -5.51 21.52
N ALA A 438 -26.00 -5.35 20.59
CA ALA A 438 -24.86 -6.24 20.44
C ALA A 438 -23.76 -5.86 21.45
N LEU A 439 -23.27 -6.84 22.20
CA LEU A 439 -22.23 -6.63 23.20
C LEU A 439 -20.86 -6.98 22.62
N ALA A 440 -19.92 -6.02 22.59
CA ALA A 440 -18.54 -6.29 22.18
C ALA A 440 -17.66 -6.77 23.37
N ALA A 441 -16.54 -7.40 23.04
CA ALA A 441 -15.64 -7.98 24.04
C ALA A 441 -14.87 -6.95 24.89
N ASN A 442 -15.01 -5.66 24.60
CA ASN A 442 -14.54 -4.58 25.48
C ASN A 442 -15.65 -4.00 26.38
N GLY A 443 -16.82 -4.62 26.43
CA GLY A 443 -17.94 -4.18 27.24
C GLY A 443 -18.82 -3.08 26.66
N VAL A 444 -18.54 -2.64 25.45
CA VAL A 444 -19.31 -1.61 24.75
C VAL A 444 -20.50 -2.23 24.04
N TYR A 445 -21.64 -1.57 24.13
CA TYR A 445 -22.89 -1.96 23.46
C TYR A 445 -23.07 -1.21 22.15
N PHE A 446 -23.59 -1.91 21.14
CA PHE A 446 -23.91 -1.35 19.82
C PHE A 446 -25.39 -1.55 19.48
N LYS A 447 -26.05 -0.49 19.03
CA LYS A 447 -27.45 -0.50 18.62
C LYS A 447 -27.66 -1.42 17.43
N LYS A 448 -28.81 -2.13 17.40
CA LYS A 448 -29.22 -3.04 16.30
C LYS A 448 -30.45 -2.58 15.50
N GLU A 449 -31.08 -1.49 15.89
CA GLU A 449 -32.29 -0.99 15.20
C GLU A 449 -32.02 -0.65 13.74
N LYS A 450 -30.84 -0.09 13.46
CA LYS A 450 -30.43 0.33 12.12
C LYS A 450 -28.95 -0.05 11.88
N GLN A 451 -28.67 -0.50 10.68
CA GLN A 451 -27.30 -0.78 10.27
C GLN A 451 -26.45 0.49 10.28
N GLY A 452 -25.30 0.44 10.95
CA GLY A 452 -24.34 1.54 11.00
C GLY A 452 -23.70 1.82 9.63
N VAL A 453 -23.11 3.02 9.48
CA VAL A 453 -22.49 3.44 8.22
C VAL A 453 -21.30 2.58 7.85
N LEU A 454 -20.44 2.21 8.82
CA LEU A 454 -19.29 1.35 8.54
C LEU A 454 -19.72 -0.08 8.15
N PRO A 455 -20.58 -0.78 8.90
CA PRO A 455 -21.12 -2.07 8.49
C PRO A 455 -21.74 -2.04 7.10
N LYS A 456 -22.53 -1.02 6.80
CA LYS A 456 -23.20 -0.91 5.51
C LYS A 456 -22.22 -0.81 4.36
N ILE A 457 -21.24 0.09 4.45
CA ILE A 457 -20.28 0.29 3.36
C ILE A 457 -19.40 -0.95 3.13
N ILE A 458 -19.07 -1.67 4.20
CA ILE A 458 -18.33 -2.94 4.11
C ILE A 458 -19.16 -3.97 3.33
N VAL A 459 -20.42 -4.14 3.68
CA VAL A 459 -21.33 -5.09 3.00
C VAL A 459 -21.49 -4.71 1.52
N ASP A 460 -21.73 -3.44 1.23
CA ASP A 460 -21.89 -2.95 -0.13
C ASP A 460 -20.63 -3.21 -0.97
N TYR A 461 -19.45 -2.98 -0.40
CA TYR A 461 -18.18 -3.23 -1.07
C TYR A 461 -17.90 -4.72 -1.31
N TYR A 462 -18.22 -5.60 -0.36
CA TYR A 462 -18.11 -7.04 -0.57
C TYR A 462 -19.04 -7.53 -1.68
N ASN A 463 -20.28 -7.06 -1.69
CA ASN A 463 -21.24 -7.42 -2.71
C ASN A 463 -20.78 -6.94 -4.09
N GLU A 464 -20.36 -5.69 -4.19
CA GLU A 464 -19.83 -5.12 -5.43
C GLU A 464 -18.59 -5.88 -5.92
N ARG A 465 -17.63 -6.16 -5.01
CA ARG A 465 -16.45 -6.93 -5.36
C ARG A 465 -16.79 -8.31 -5.91
N SER A 466 -17.77 -8.98 -5.30
CA SER A 466 -18.25 -10.29 -5.77
C SER A 466 -18.81 -10.21 -7.19
N ILE A 467 -19.61 -9.17 -7.49
CA ILE A 467 -20.18 -8.95 -8.82
C ILE A 467 -19.07 -8.66 -9.84
N VAL A 468 -18.16 -7.76 -9.53
CA VAL A 468 -17.03 -7.40 -10.42
C VAL A 468 -16.14 -8.61 -10.68
N LYS A 469 -15.84 -9.42 -9.65
CA LYS A 469 -15.06 -10.65 -9.81
C LYS A 469 -15.74 -11.66 -10.73
N LYS A 470 -17.05 -11.82 -10.62
CA LYS A 470 -17.82 -12.69 -11.54
C LYS A 470 -17.74 -12.19 -12.99
N LYS A 471 -17.86 -10.86 -13.22
CA LYS A 471 -17.69 -10.27 -14.55
C LYS A 471 -16.29 -10.51 -15.11
N MET A 472 -15.25 -10.34 -14.28
CA MET A 472 -13.87 -10.64 -14.67
C MET A 472 -13.69 -12.09 -15.13
N LEU A 473 -14.20 -13.05 -14.33
CA LEU A 473 -14.12 -14.47 -14.66
C LEU A 473 -14.90 -14.81 -15.93
N ALA A 474 -16.07 -14.19 -16.13
CA ALA A 474 -16.85 -14.35 -17.37
C ALA A 474 -16.08 -13.84 -18.59
N SER A 475 -15.43 -12.68 -18.49
CA SER A 475 -14.60 -12.14 -19.58
C SER A 475 -13.35 -13.01 -19.83
N GLN A 476 -12.74 -13.58 -18.78
CA GLN A 476 -11.65 -14.55 -18.96
C GLN A 476 -12.11 -15.80 -19.71
N GLN A 477 -13.29 -16.34 -19.39
CA GLN A 477 -13.87 -17.46 -20.11
C GLN A 477 -14.25 -17.09 -21.56
N GLU A 478 -14.77 -15.87 -21.78
CA GLU A 478 -15.04 -15.34 -23.13
C GLU A 478 -13.76 -15.29 -23.97
N LYS A 479 -12.65 -14.83 -23.39
CA LYS A 479 -11.32 -14.82 -24.04
C LYS A 479 -10.87 -16.20 -24.48
N GLU A 480 -10.99 -17.22 -23.61
CA GLU A 480 -10.64 -18.61 -23.94
C GLU A 480 -11.50 -19.19 -25.05
N ASN A 481 -12.76 -18.76 -25.16
CA ASN A 481 -13.71 -19.22 -26.18
C ASN A 481 -13.62 -18.41 -27.50
N THR A 482 -12.89 -17.28 -27.50
CA THR A 482 -12.77 -16.42 -28.69
C THR A 482 -11.67 -16.94 -29.63
N ASP A 483 -11.94 -16.92 -30.91
CA ASP A 483 -10.95 -17.32 -31.92
C ASP A 483 -9.72 -16.41 -31.85
N LYS A 484 -8.55 -17.01 -31.67
CA LYS A 484 -7.25 -16.31 -31.52
C LYS A 484 -6.88 -15.45 -32.75
N SER A 485 -7.52 -15.69 -33.91
CA SER A 485 -7.35 -14.83 -35.08
C SER A 485 -8.13 -13.52 -35.04
N ASN A 486 -9.10 -13.39 -34.11
CA ASN A 486 -9.89 -12.18 -33.94
C ASN A 486 -9.22 -11.24 -32.94
N GLU A 487 -8.11 -10.64 -33.34
CA GLU A 487 -7.28 -9.76 -32.49
C GLU A 487 -8.08 -8.59 -31.92
N VAL A 488 -8.98 -7.99 -32.67
CA VAL A 488 -9.78 -6.82 -32.22
C VAL A 488 -10.67 -7.20 -31.03
N GLU A 489 -11.33 -8.36 -31.12
CA GLU A 489 -12.20 -8.83 -30.03
C GLU A 489 -11.40 -9.27 -28.81
N ILE A 490 -10.25 -9.90 -29.01
CA ILE A 490 -9.32 -10.26 -27.92
C ILE A 490 -8.87 -9.00 -27.16
N ILE A 491 -8.44 -7.95 -27.86
CA ILE A 491 -8.03 -6.69 -27.26
C ILE A 491 -9.17 -6.07 -26.46
N ARG A 492 -10.41 -6.09 -26.98
CA ARG A 492 -11.60 -5.61 -26.26
C ARG A 492 -11.78 -6.38 -24.94
N ILE A 493 -11.74 -7.70 -25.01
CA ILE A 493 -11.95 -8.57 -23.83
C ILE A 493 -10.81 -8.38 -22.82
N GLU A 494 -9.58 -8.26 -23.26
CA GLU A 494 -8.42 -7.99 -22.36
C GLU A 494 -8.56 -6.66 -21.62
N ARG A 495 -9.06 -5.61 -22.27
CA ARG A 495 -9.37 -4.34 -21.62
C ARG A 495 -10.45 -4.50 -20.53
N ASP A 496 -11.50 -5.27 -20.83
CA ASP A 496 -12.56 -5.55 -19.85
C ASP A 496 -12.02 -6.35 -18.65
N ILE A 497 -11.20 -7.37 -18.88
CA ILE A 497 -10.54 -8.14 -17.82
C ILE A 497 -9.70 -7.21 -16.94
N SER A 498 -8.82 -6.40 -17.54
CA SER A 498 -7.96 -5.45 -16.81
C SER A 498 -8.77 -4.44 -16.02
N ARG A 499 -9.85 -3.90 -16.59
CA ARG A 499 -10.75 -2.97 -15.90
C ARG A 499 -11.40 -3.62 -14.67
N TYR A 500 -11.96 -4.81 -14.80
CA TYR A 500 -12.59 -5.52 -13.68
C TYR A 500 -11.57 -5.95 -12.63
N GLU A 501 -10.37 -6.35 -13.04
CA GLU A 501 -9.30 -6.68 -12.11
C GLU A 501 -8.88 -5.47 -11.26
N ASN A 502 -8.67 -4.31 -11.88
CA ASN A 502 -8.37 -3.07 -11.18
C ASN A 502 -9.50 -2.64 -10.24
N GLN A 503 -10.76 -2.76 -10.67
CA GLN A 503 -11.91 -2.43 -9.82
C GLN A 503 -12.00 -3.34 -8.59
N GLN A 504 -11.90 -4.67 -8.74
CA GLN A 504 -11.97 -5.58 -7.61
C GLN A 504 -10.77 -5.46 -6.67
N MET A 505 -9.59 -5.15 -7.23
CA MET A 505 -8.39 -4.93 -6.44
C MET A 505 -8.48 -3.62 -5.63
N ALA A 506 -8.98 -2.55 -6.22
CA ALA A 506 -9.22 -1.29 -5.52
C ALA A 506 -10.13 -1.48 -4.31
N ILE A 507 -11.24 -2.22 -4.48
CA ILE A 507 -12.17 -2.53 -3.38
C ILE A 507 -11.47 -3.37 -2.30
N LYS A 508 -10.69 -4.39 -2.69
CA LYS A 508 -9.94 -5.23 -1.74
C LYS A 508 -8.96 -4.41 -0.90
N ILE A 509 -8.21 -3.52 -1.53
CA ILE A 509 -7.23 -2.65 -0.85
C ILE A 509 -7.94 -1.69 0.11
N LEU A 510 -9.04 -1.10 -0.32
CA LEU A 510 -9.83 -0.21 0.54
C LEU A 510 -10.34 -0.95 1.78
N LEU A 511 -10.99 -2.10 1.62
CA LEU A 511 -11.48 -2.91 2.74
C LEU A 511 -10.37 -3.28 3.73
N ASN A 512 -9.21 -3.69 3.23
CA ASN A 512 -8.06 -4.04 4.07
C ASN A 512 -7.45 -2.83 4.81
N SER A 513 -7.60 -1.63 4.26
CA SER A 513 -7.06 -0.40 4.84
C SER A 513 -8.00 0.28 5.86
N LEU A 514 -9.27 -0.10 5.89
CA LEU A 514 -10.28 0.57 6.72
C LEU A 514 -9.94 0.55 8.20
N TYR A 515 -9.52 -0.60 8.72
CA TYR A 515 -9.13 -0.70 10.14
C TYR A 515 -7.95 0.23 10.47
N GLY A 516 -6.99 0.38 9.56
CA GLY A 516 -5.88 1.34 9.71
C GLY A 516 -6.37 2.80 9.83
N ALA A 517 -7.40 3.16 9.10
CA ALA A 517 -8.05 4.47 9.24
C ALA A 517 -8.78 4.60 10.58
N LEU A 518 -9.55 3.58 10.95
CA LEU A 518 -10.31 3.56 12.22
C LEU A 518 -9.42 3.63 13.47
N GLY A 519 -8.19 3.15 13.40
CA GLY A 519 -7.21 3.25 14.49
C GLY A 519 -6.45 4.59 14.56
N ASN A 520 -6.70 5.52 13.64
CA ASN A 520 -6.00 6.79 13.54
C ASN A 520 -6.82 7.94 14.18
N LYS A 521 -6.28 8.59 15.22
CA LYS A 521 -6.95 9.70 15.94
C LYS A 521 -7.31 10.91 15.05
N TYR A 522 -6.65 11.08 13.91
CA TYR A 522 -6.94 12.17 12.96
C TYR A 522 -8.09 11.84 11.99
N PHE A 523 -8.57 10.60 12.04
CA PHE A 523 -9.70 10.20 11.23
C PHE A 523 -11.02 10.70 11.82
N ARG A 524 -11.90 11.30 11.01
CA ARG A 524 -13.20 11.86 11.44
C ARG A 524 -14.04 10.86 12.23
N TYR A 525 -14.02 9.61 11.82
CA TYR A 525 -14.84 8.54 12.41
C TYR A 525 -14.10 7.69 13.45
N PHE A 526 -12.92 8.14 13.89
CA PHE A 526 -12.21 7.48 14.98
C PHE A 526 -13.02 7.57 16.27
N ASP A 527 -13.26 6.42 16.86
CA ASP A 527 -13.80 6.26 18.22
C ASP A 527 -13.00 5.15 18.91
N LEU A 528 -12.37 5.46 20.04
CA LEU A 528 -11.54 4.51 20.78
C LEU A 528 -12.31 3.25 21.17
N ARG A 529 -13.60 3.41 21.52
CA ARG A 529 -14.50 2.32 21.93
C ARG A 529 -14.72 1.34 20.76
N VAL A 530 -14.86 1.87 19.54
CA VAL A 530 -14.99 1.08 18.31
C VAL A 530 -13.67 0.40 17.99
N ALA A 531 -12.55 1.13 17.97
CA ALA A 531 -11.23 0.59 17.61
C ALA A 531 -10.79 -0.52 18.59
N GLU A 532 -10.91 -0.31 19.89
CA GLU A 532 -10.67 -1.32 20.92
C GLU A 532 -11.66 -2.48 20.83
N GLY A 533 -12.93 -2.19 20.59
CA GLY A 533 -13.98 -3.19 20.42
C GLY A 533 -13.66 -4.17 19.29
N ILE A 534 -13.17 -3.68 18.16
CA ILE A 534 -12.78 -4.52 17.02
C ILE A 534 -11.65 -5.49 17.40
N THR A 535 -10.59 -5.01 18.02
CA THR A 535 -9.43 -5.86 18.35
C THR A 535 -9.71 -6.85 19.47
N LEU A 536 -10.35 -6.42 20.54
CA LEU A 536 -10.69 -7.33 21.66
C LEU A 536 -11.74 -8.36 21.26
N THR A 537 -12.72 -7.98 20.44
CA THR A 537 -13.66 -8.94 19.86
C THR A 537 -12.94 -9.92 18.92
N GLY A 538 -11.96 -9.44 18.12
CA GLY A 538 -11.11 -10.30 17.29
C GLY A 538 -10.32 -11.31 18.11
N GLN A 539 -9.73 -10.89 19.23
CA GLN A 539 -9.07 -11.79 20.17
C GLN A 539 -10.05 -12.86 20.72
N THR A 540 -11.27 -12.46 21.05
CA THR A 540 -12.30 -13.37 21.53
C THR A 540 -12.70 -14.38 20.46
N VAL A 541 -12.95 -13.94 19.25
CA VAL A 541 -13.36 -14.79 18.12
C VAL A 541 -12.32 -15.87 17.81
N ILE A 542 -11.04 -15.50 17.75
CA ILE A 542 -9.99 -16.48 17.43
C ILE A 542 -9.71 -17.45 18.57
N ARG A 543 -9.75 -16.99 19.82
CA ARG A 543 -9.60 -17.85 21.01
C ARG A 543 -10.84 -18.73 21.25
N TRP A 544 -12.01 -18.29 20.82
CA TRP A 544 -13.22 -19.11 20.79
C TRP A 544 -13.08 -20.28 19.82
N ALA A 545 -12.49 -20.06 18.65
CA ALA A 545 -12.15 -21.12 17.73
C ALA A 545 -11.15 -22.12 18.37
N GLU A 546 -10.10 -21.63 19.02
CA GLU A 546 -9.14 -22.47 19.75
C GLU A 546 -9.82 -23.39 20.75
N LYS A 547 -10.71 -22.85 21.59
CA LYS A 547 -11.49 -23.60 22.57
C LYS A 547 -12.32 -24.69 21.89
N SER A 548 -13.03 -24.36 20.83
CA SER A 548 -13.89 -25.28 20.10
C SER A 548 -13.10 -26.39 19.40
N VAL A 549 -11.96 -26.05 18.81
CA VAL A 549 -11.03 -26.98 18.18
C VAL A 549 -10.51 -27.96 19.19
N ASN A 550 -10.02 -27.51 20.35
CA ASN A 550 -9.50 -28.38 21.39
C ASN A 550 -10.59 -29.33 21.95
N GLN A 551 -11.82 -28.84 22.15
CA GLN A 551 -12.94 -29.69 22.57
C GLN A 551 -13.26 -30.76 21.54
N PHE A 552 -13.31 -30.43 20.27
CA PHE A 552 -13.57 -31.35 19.18
C PHE A 552 -12.46 -32.42 19.06
N MET A 553 -11.20 -31.96 19.00
CA MET A 553 -10.05 -32.86 18.83
C MET A 553 -9.86 -33.80 20.00
N ASN A 554 -10.01 -33.31 21.25
CA ASN A 554 -9.95 -34.18 22.43
C ASN A 554 -11.05 -35.24 22.43
N LYS A 555 -12.25 -34.89 21.95
CA LYS A 555 -13.34 -35.88 21.83
C LYS A 555 -13.05 -36.92 20.75
N VAL A 556 -12.59 -36.52 19.58
CA VAL A 556 -12.32 -37.40 18.44
C VAL A 556 -11.09 -38.28 18.69
N CYS A 557 -10.03 -37.71 19.23
CA CYS A 557 -8.79 -38.44 19.53
C CYS A 557 -8.85 -39.19 20.85
N GLU A 558 -9.95 -39.08 21.64
CA GLU A 558 -10.12 -39.73 22.96
C GLU A 558 -9.03 -39.32 23.96
N THR A 559 -8.64 -38.03 23.90
CA THR A 559 -7.74 -37.39 24.85
C THR A 559 -8.54 -36.44 25.78
N LYS A 560 -7.95 -35.92 26.86
CA LYS A 560 -8.71 -35.13 27.83
C LYS A 560 -8.41 -33.63 27.79
N GLU A 561 -7.16 -33.27 27.85
CA GLU A 561 -6.71 -31.88 27.96
C GLU A 561 -5.52 -31.56 27.04
N THR A 562 -5.46 -32.26 25.91
CA THR A 562 -4.42 -32.02 24.91
C THR A 562 -4.72 -30.73 24.17
N ASP A 563 -3.70 -29.88 24.09
CA ASP A 563 -3.78 -28.64 23.28
C ASP A 563 -3.34 -28.94 21.84
N TYR A 564 -4.31 -29.09 20.95
CA TYR A 564 -4.10 -29.38 19.54
C TYR A 564 -3.82 -28.10 18.70
N VAL A 565 -4.00 -26.91 19.30
CA VAL A 565 -3.73 -25.63 18.60
C VAL A 565 -2.28 -25.23 18.83
N ILE A 566 -1.45 -25.47 17.83
CA ILE A 566 0.00 -25.21 17.87
C ILE A 566 0.28 -23.72 18.00
N ALA A 567 -0.41 -22.89 17.21
CA ALA A 567 -0.21 -21.44 17.14
C ALA A 567 -1.46 -20.71 16.68
N ILE A 568 -1.55 -19.44 17.03
CA ILE A 568 -2.56 -18.49 16.56
C ILE A 568 -1.84 -17.20 16.16
N ASP A 569 -2.22 -16.62 15.01
CA ASP A 569 -1.78 -15.31 14.61
C ASP A 569 -2.96 -14.49 14.09
N THR A 570 -3.54 -13.68 14.95
CA THR A 570 -4.63 -12.71 14.70
C THR A 570 -5.92 -13.35 14.15
N ASP A 571 -5.90 -13.90 12.96
CA ASP A 571 -7.02 -14.48 12.20
C ASP A 571 -6.80 -15.93 11.79
N SER A 572 -5.59 -16.45 12.01
CA SER A 572 -5.19 -17.82 11.61
C SER A 572 -4.98 -18.73 12.80
N VAL A 573 -5.47 -19.97 12.70
CA VAL A 573 -5.29 -21.06 13.68
C VAL A 573 -4.56 -22.21 13.03
N TYR A 574 -3.53 -22.73 13.69
CA TYR A 574 -2.73 -23.87 13.24
C TYR A 574 -3.01 -25.07 14.16
N VAL A 575 -3.54 -26.14 13.59
CA VAL A 575 -4.03 -27.31 14.34
C VAL A 575 -3.19 -28.54 14.02
N ASN A 576 -2.79 -29.28 15.05
CA ASN A 576 -2.10 -30.54 14.93
C ASN A 576 -3.11 -31.69 14.70
N PHE A 577 -3.10 -32.27 13.51
CA PHE A 577 -3.91 -33.40 13.12
C PHE A 577 -3.17 -34.77 13.28
N GLY A 578 -1.95 -34.75 13.80
CA GLY A 578 -1.09 -35.95 13.88
C GLY A 578 -1.76 -37.14 14.57
N ASP A 579 -2.38 -36.97 15.73
CA ASP A 579 -3.05 -38.04 16.46
C ASP A 579 -4.29 -38.56 15.72
N LEU A 580 -5.05 -37.65 15.08
CA LEU A 580 -6.20 -38.01 14.25
C LEU A 580 -5.75 -38.86 13.05
N VAL A 581 -4.67 -38.45 12.39
CA VAL A 581 -4.11 -39.17 11.24
C VAL A 581 -3.62 -40.56 11.67
N LYS A 582 -2.85 -40.66 12.74
CA LYS A 582 -2.37 -41.96 13.27
C LYS A 582 -3.50 -42.92 13.60
N LYS A 583 -4.63 -42.40 14.08
CA LYS A 583 -5.74 -43.22 14.57
C LYS A 583 -6.71 -43.63 13.45
N TYR A 584 -6.99 -42.77 12.50
CA TYR A 584 -8.12 -42.93 11.57
C TYR A 584 -7.76 -42.90 10.09
N VAL A 585 -6.54 -42.53 9.72
CA VAL A 585 -6.19 -42.29 8.31
C VAL A 585 -5.27 -43.38 7.77
N LYS A 586 -5.58 -43.90 6.60
CA LYS A 586 -4.74 -44.91 5.94
C LYS A 586 -3.50 -44.24 5.34
N PRO A 587 -2.31 -44.86 5.49
CA PRO A 587 -1.10 -44.34 4.85
C PRO A 587 -1.27 -44.12 3.33
N GLY A 588 -0.80 -42.95 2.85
CA GLY A 588 -0.90 -42.57 1.45
C GLY A 588 -2.20 -41.85 1.07
N THR A 589 -3.16 -41.68 1.99
CA THR A 589 -4.43 -40.99 1.76
C THR A 589 -4.62 -39.75 2.66
N GLU A 590 -3.56 -39.38 3.36
CA GLU A 590 -3.64 -38.41 4.47
C GLU A 590 -4.22 -37.09 4.04
N VAL A 591 -3.67 -36.47 2.98
CA VAL A 591 -4.11 -35.14 2.51
C VAL A 591 -5.59 -35.12 2.12
N ALA A 592 -6.00 -36.11 1.31
CA ALA A 592 -7.38 -36.21 0.84
C ALA A 592 -8.36 -36.51 2.00
N THR A 593 -7.93 -37.31 2.97
CA THR A 593 -8.75 -37.65 4.12
C THR A 593 -8.87 -36.44 5.07
N ILE A 594 -7.79 -35.74 5.34
CA ILE A 594 -7.81 -34.48 6.14
C ILE A 594 -8.71 -33.44 5.46
N ASP A 595 -8.58 -33.26 4.16
CA ASP A 595 -9.41 -32.32 3.40
C ASP A 595 -10.90 -32.64 3.59
N LYS A 596 -11.27 -33.90 3.41
CA LYS A 596 -12.65 -34.39 3.61
C LYS A 596 -13.14 -34.19 5.04
N ILE A 597 -12.32 -34.52 6.07
CA ILE A 597 -12.68 -34.31 7.48
C ILE A 597 -12.87 -32.81 7.76
N CYS A 598 -12.03 -31.95 7.20
CA CYS A 598 -12.19 -30.51 7.33
C CYS A 598 -13.53 -30.03 6.78
N GLU A 599 -13.88 -30.41 5.56
CA GLU A 599 -15.13 -29.99 4.90
C GLU A 599 -16.38 -30.56 5.56
N GLU A 600 -16.40 -31.86 5.89
CA GLU A 600 -17.59 -32.55 6.35
C GLU A 600 -17.85 -32.45 7.87
N GLN A 601 -16.80 -32.24 8.68
CA GLN A 601 -16.91 -32.29 10.14
C GLN A 601 -16.34 -31.04 10.84
N PHE A 602 -15.11 -30.66 10.50
CA PHE A 602 -14.39 -29.61 11.23
C PHE A 602 -14.93 -28.21 11.01
N LEU A 603 -15.10 -27.81 9.75
CA LEU A 603 -15.68 -26.51 9.40
C LEU A 603 -17.16 -26.40 9.85
N PRO A 604 -18.04 -27.41 9.65
CA PRO A 604 -19.39 -27.37 10.22
C PRO A 604 -19.42 -27.28 11.75
N MET A 605 -18.46 -27.89 12.45
CA MET A 605 -18.34 -27.73 13.91
C MET A 605 -18.00 -26.29 14.29
N LEU A 606 -17.04 -25.66 13.59
CA LEU A 606 -16.69 -24.27 13.82
C LEU A 606 -17.85 -23.31 13.50
N GLU A 607 -18.60 -23.57 12.44
CA GLU A 607 -19.79 -22.80 12.09
C GLU A 607 -20.83 -22.83 13.21
N LYS A 608 -21.13 -24.01 13.74
CA LYS A 608 -22.02 -24.15 14.90
C LYS A 608 -21.49 -23.45 16.14
N SER A 609 -20.18 -23.50 16.36
CA SER A 609 -19.55 -22.80 17.47
C SER A 609 -19.66 -21.28 17.34
N TYR A 610 -19.47 -20.73 16.13
CA TYR A 610 -19.65 -19.30 15.89
C TYR A 610 -21.13 -18.87 15.95
N ALA A 611 -22.07 -19.72 15.59
CA ALA A 611 -23.51 -19.46 15.80
C ALA A 611 -23.82 -19.28 17.30
N ARG A 612 -23.23 -20.10 18.17
CA ARG A 612 -23.36 -19.96 19.63
C ARG A 612 -22.72 -18.65 20.15
N LEU A 613 -21.55 -18.28 19.63
CA LEU A 613 -20.91 -17.00 19.94
C LEU A 613 -21.79 -15.82 19.54
N TYR A 614 -22.39 -15.89 18.34
CA TYR A 614 -23.33 -14.90 17.82
C TYR A 614 -24.51 -14.69 18.77
N GLU A 615 -25.11 -15.77 19.24
CA GLU A 615 -26.23 -15.74 20.18
C GLU A 615 -25.82 -15.18 21.55
N MET A 616 -24.66 -15.58 22.07
CA MET A 616 -24.17 -15.15 23.38
C MET A 616 -23.94 -13.63 23.46
N PHE A 617 -23.54 -13.00 22.39
CA PHE A 617 -23.31 -11.56 22.31
C PHE A 617 -24.47 -10.76 21.70
N ASP A 618 -25.58 -11.42 21.38
CA ASP A 618 -26.77 -10.79 20.71
C ASP A 618 -26.36 -10.00 19.47
N CYS A 619 -25.48 -10.56 18.63
CA CYS A 619 -24.93 -9.90 17.47
C CYS A 619 -25.99 -9.45 16.46
N TYR A 620 -25.64 -8.53 15.57
CA TYR A 620 -26.53 -7.95 14.57
C TYR A 620 -26.81 -8.89 13.39
N THR A 621 -25.75 -9.47 12.79
CA THR A 621 -25.87 -10.40 11.66
C THR A 621 -24.69 -11.37 11.61
N PRO A 622 -24.89 -12.67 11.31
CA PRO A 622 -23.78 -13.63 11.31
C PRO A 622 -22.81 -13.38 10.15
N ARG A 623 -21.51 -13.36 10.46
CA ARG A 623 -20.43 -13.10 9.50
C ARG A 623 -19.18 -13.93 9.72
N MET A 624 -19.00 -14.60 10.86
CA MET A 624 -17.80 -15.37 11.13
C MET A 624 -17.77 -16.65 10.31
N VAL A 625 -16.84 -16.73 9.37
CA VAL A 625 -16.62 -17.89 8.50
C VAL A 625 -15.13 -18.23 8.54
N MET A 626 -14.82 -19.42 8.98
CA MET A 626 -13.49 -20.01 8.94
C MET A 626 -13.33 -20.82 7.65
N ALA A 627 -12.21 -20.68 6.98
CA ALA A 627 -11.84 -21.46 5.81
C ALA A 627 -10.56 -22.26 6.07
N ARG A 628 -10.45 -23.45 5.50
CA ARG A 628 -9.22 -24.23 5.51
C ARG A 628 -8.22 -23.63 4.50
N GLU A 629 -7.04 -23.27 4.97
CA GLU A 629 -5.99 -22.67 4.13
C GLU A 629 -4.99 -23.77 3.67
N ALA A 630 -4.17 -24.28 4.56
CA ALA A 630 -3.10 -25.21 4.20
C ALA A 630 -3.24 -26.55 4.89
N ILE A 631 -2.83 -27.63 4.20
CA ILE A 631 -2.55 -28.96 4.77
C ILE A 631 -1.06 -29.22 4.55
N ALA A 632 -0.32 -29.39 5.65
CA ALA A 632 1.10 -29.68 5.65
C ALA A 632 1.37 -31.00 6.40
N ASP A 633 2.25 -31.83 5.85
CA ASP A 633 2.67 -33.06 6.54
C ASP A 633 3.58 -32.76 7.72
N ARG A 634 4.34 -31.66 7.64
CA ARG A 634 5.22 -31.18 8.71
C ARG A 634 5.18 -29.66 8.85
N GLY A 635 5.23 -29.21 10.11
CA GLY A 635 5.36 -27.80 10.46
C GLY A 635 6.34 -27.61 11.61
N ILE A 636 7.18 -26.59 11.54
CA ILE A 636 8.19 -26.27 12.54
C ILE A 636 7.97 -24.85 13.02
N TRP A 637 7.81 -24.67 14.33
CA TRP A 637 7.74 -23.34 14.97
C TRP A 637 8.98 -23.09 15.81
N THR A 638 9.59 -21.92 15.63
CA THR A 638 10.75 -21.48 16.43
C THR A 638 10.38 -20.37 17.43
N ALA A 639 9.38 -19.55 17.11
CA ALA A 639 8.87 -18.47 17.94
C ALA A 639 7.54 -17.95 17.37
N LYS A 640 6.91 -16.99 18.06
CA LYS A 640 5.75 -16.25 17.56
C LYS A 640 6.04 -15.70 16.16
N LYS A 641 5.12 -15.95 15.21
CA LYS A 641 5.23 -15.51 13.81
C LYS A 641 6.46 -16.05 13.05
N ARG A 642 7.09 -17.13 13.53
CA ARG A 642 8.30 -17.69 12.95
C ARG A 642 8.13 -19.21 12.78
N TYR A 643 7.80 -19.62 11.57
CA TYR A 643 7.50 -21.03 11.27
C TYR A 643 7.77 -21.42 9.82
N ILE A 644 7.82 -22.73 9.60
CA ILE A 644 7.95 -23.37 8.28
C ILE A 644 6.87 -24.46 8.18
N LEU A 645 6.16 -24.50 7.05
CA LEU A 645 5.21 -25.56 6.70
C LEU A 645 5.61 -26.20 5.38
N ASN A 646 5.54 -27.53 5.32
CA ASN A 646 5.68 -28.31 4.09
C ASN A 646 4.28 -28.58 3.51
N VAL A 647 3.79 -27.67 2.70
CA VAL A 647 2.39 -27.61 2.26
C VAL A 647 2.14 -28.51 1.06
N HIS A 648 1.21 -29.45 1.19
CA HIS A 648 0.72 -30.34 0.12
C HIS A 648 -0.51 -29.81 -0.60
N ASN A 649 -1.41 -29.17 0.15
CA ASN A 649 -2.65 -28.60 -0.39
C ASN A 649 -2.87 -27.20 0.20
N ASN A 650 -3.20 -26.24 -0.64
CA ASN A 650 -3.49 -24.88 -0.21
C ASN A 650 -4.80 -24.40 -0.85
N GLU A 651 -5.78 -24.03 -0.03
CA GLU A 651 -7.10 -23.55 -0.46
C GLU A 651 -7.76 -24.46 -1.52
N GLY A 652 -7.63 -25.78 -1.37
CA GLY A 652 -8.17 -26.77 -2.32
C GLY A 652 -7.26 -27.10 -3.50
N VAL A 653 -6.17 -26.36 -3.69
CA VAL A 653 -5.19 -26.64 -4.76
C VAL A 653 -4.18 -27.69 -4.25
N GLN A 654 -4.23 -28.87 -4.85
CA GLN A 654 -3.28 -29.96 -4.58
C GLN A 654 -1.98 -29.71 -5.35
N TYR A 655 -0.85 -29.66 -4.64
CA TYR A 655 0.46 -29.55 -5.26
C TYR A 655 1.00 -30.93 -5.70
N ALA A 656 1.64 -30.99 -6.85
CA ALA A 656 2.33 -32.20 -7.31
C ALA A 656 3.51 -32.56 -6.43
N GLU A 657 4.24 -31.55 -5.96
CA GLU A 657 5.27 -31.65 -4.92
C GLU A 657 5.01 -30.63 -3.82
N PRO A 658 5.28 -30.99 -2.54
CA PRO A 658 5.08 -30.06 -1.43
C PRO A 658 5.86 -28.76 -1.60
N LYS A 659 5.25 -27.64 -1.20
CA LYS A 659 5.88 -26.32 -1.22
C LYS A 659 6.12 -25.81 0.20
N LEU A 660 7.30 -25.25 0.44
CA LEU A 660 7.60 -24.63 1.71
C LEU A 660 6.89 -23.27 1.85
N LYS A 661 6.08 -23.12 2.89
CA LYS A 661 5.57 -21.82 3.38
C LYS A 661 6.44 -21.41 4.57
N ILE A 662 7.23 -20.33 4.40
CA ILE A 662 8.16 -19.83 5.41
C ILE A 662 7.69 -18.46 5.88
N MET A 663 7.58 -18.27 7.18
CA MET A 663 7.13 -17.00 7.77
C MET A 663 8.09 -16.53 8.86
N GLY A 664 8.45 -15.24 8.78
CA GLY A 664 9.22 -14.53 9.81
C GLY A 664 10.66 -15.01 10.05
N ILE A 665 11.12 -16.00 9.33
CA ILE A 665 12.48 -16.59 9.45
C ILE A 665 13.44 -15.86 8.52
N GLU A 666 14.74 -15.92 8.84
CA GLU A 666 15.81 -15.20 8.12
C GLU A 666 15.87 -15.52 6.62
N ALA A 667 15.41 -16.70 6.18
CA ALA A 667 15.37 -17.09 4.77
C ALA A 667 14.46 -16.22 3.88
N ILE A 668 13.56 -15.44 4.48
CA ILE A 668 12.66 -14.53 3.73
C ILE A 668 12.85 -13.06 4.10
N LYS A 669 13.73 -12.76 5.05
CA LYS A 669 13.98 -11.37 5.48
C LYS A 669 14.90 -10.64 4.51
N SER A 670 14.56 -9.41 4.18
CA SER A 670 15.39 -8.54 3.35
C SER A 670 16.74 -8.18 3.97
N SER A 671 16.87 -8.34 5.30
CA SER A 671 18.12 -8.13 6.03
C SER A 671 19.09 -9.33 5.98
N THR A 672 18.72 -10.42 5.31
CA THR A 672 19.58 -11.59 5.12
C THR A 672 20.13 -11.56 3.68
N PRO A 673 21.43 -11.75 3.46
CA PRO A 673 22.01 -11.78 2.11
C PRO A 673 21.33 -12.81 1.21
N SER A 674 21.16 -12.52 -0.08
CA SER A 674 20.43 -13.38 -1.03
C SER A 674 21.00 -14.80 -1.12
N ALA A 675 22.31 -14.93 -1.20
CA ALA A 675 22.98 -16.25 -1.19
C ALA A 675 22.67 -17.05 0.08
N CYS A 676 22.58 -16.40 1.23
CA CYS A 676 22.19 -17.04 2.50
C CYS A 676 20.71 -17.41 2.51
N ARG A 677 19.83 -16.57 1.95
CA ARG A 677 18.39 -16.89 1.88
C ARG A 677 18.13 -18.14 1.04
N ASP A 678 18.77 -18.24 -0.11
CA ASP A 678 18.59 -19.39 -1.00
C ASP A 678 19.15 -20.68 -0.39
N ALA A 679 20.32 -20.61 0.22
CA ALA A 679 20.90 -21.71 0.96
C ALA A 679 20.04 -22.14 2.16
N LEU A 680 19.48 -21.19 2.92
CA LEU A 680 18.55 -21.50 4.02
C LEU A 680 17.27 -22.17 3.52
N LYS A 681 16.69 -21.73 2.41
CA LYS A 681 15.52 -22.38 1.82
C LYS A 681 15.81 -23.83 1.40
N ALA A 682 16.97 -24.05 0.78
CA ALA A 682 17.42 -25.40 0.43
C ALA A 682 17.64 -26.26 1.68
N LEU A 683 18.27 -25.72 2.73
CA LEU A 683 18.47 -26.41 4.00
C LEU A 683 17.13 -26.76 4.68
N PHE A 684 16.15 -25.88 4.64
CA PHE A 684 14.84 -26.15 5.24
C PHE A 684 14.10 -27.32 4.57
N LYS A 685 14.27 -27.51 3.25
CA LYS A 685 13.76 -28.71 2.58
C LYS A 685 14.40 -29.98 3.14
N VAL A 686 15.70 -29.94 3.43
CA VAL A 686 16.41 -31.09 4.06
C VAL A 686 15.93 -31.29 5.49
N ILE A 687 15.78 -30.23 6.29
CA ILE A 687 15.32 -30.32 7.69
C ILE A 687 13.92 -30.93 7.76
N VAL A 688 13.02 -30.55 6.85
CA VAL A 688 11.63 -31.02 6.85
C VAL A 688 11.51 -32.47 6.38
N ASN A 689 12.32 -32.92 5.41
CA ASN A 689 12.19 -34.22 4.75
C ASN A 689 13.27 -35.25 5.13
N GLY A 690 14.37 -34.79 5.71
CA GLY A 690 15.54 -35.63 5.98
C GLY A 690 15.77 -35.95 7.46
N ASP A 691 16.90 -36.58 7.72
CA ASP A 691 17.41 -36.91 9.05
C ASP A 691 18.54 -35.98 9.49
N GLU A 692 19.03 -36.14 10.71
CA GLU A 692 20.07 -35.31 11.30
C GLU A 692 21.38 -35.38 10.48
N GLU A 693 21.75 -36.58 9.96
CA GLU A 693 22.98 -36.74 9.17
C GLU A 693 22.92 -35.92 7.87
N GLN A 694 21.78 -35.96 7.19
CA GLN A 694 21.54 -35.20 5.98
C GLN A 694 21.59 -33.67 6.24
N VAL A 695 21.03 -33.22 7.36
CA VAL A 695 21.08 -31.81 7.80
C VAL A 695 22.53 -31.40 8.08
N GLN A 696 23.31 -32.21 8.79
CA GLN A 696 24.74 -31.91 9.06
C GLN A 696 25.55 -31.84 7.78
N LYS A 697 25.34 -32.74 6.81
CA LYS A 697 25.97 -32.68 5.49
C LYS A 697 25.60 -31.42 4.73
N ALA A 698 24.32 -31.03 4.73
CA ALA A 698 23.86 -29.83 4.08
C ALA A 698 24.48 -28.56 4.68
N ILE A 699 24.59 -28.48 6.02
CA ILE A 699 25.27 -27.39 6.72
C ILE A 699 26.75 -27.35 6.35
N ALA A 700 27.43 -28.48 6.33
CA ALA A 700 28.85 -28.54 5.96
C ALA A 700 29.08 -28.10 4.50
N THR A 701 28.21 -28.52 3.59
CA THR A 701 28.22 -28.10 2.18
C THR A 701 28.00 -26.59 2.06
N PHE A 702 27.03 -26.04 2.79
CA PHE A 702 26.79 -24.60 2.79
C PHE A 702 27.98 -23.81 3.35
N LYS A 703 28.62 -24.26 4.42
CA LYS A 703 29.81 -23.60 4.97
C LYS A 703 30.94 -23.52 3.94
N LYS A 704 31.18 -24.59 3.18
CA LYS A 704 32.18 -24.59 2.09
C LYS A 704 31.80 -23.60 1.00
N TYR A 705 30.55 -23.61 0.55
CA TYR A 705 30.04 -22.68 -0.45
C TYR A 705 30.14 -21.23 0.03
N PHE A 706 29.71 -20.94 1.26
CA PHE A 706 29.77 -19.61 1.85
C PHE A 706 31.18 -19.02 1.87
N SER A 707 32.19 -19.84 2.14
CA SER A 707 33.60 -19.40 2.14
C SER A 707 34.15 -19.04 0.76
N THR A 708 33.48 -19.41 -0.32
CA THR A 708 33.86 -19.06 -1.70
C THR A 708 33.17 -17.80 -2.23
N LEU A 709 32.18 -17.28 -1.49
CA LEU A 709 31.44 -16.11 -1.90
C LEU A 709 32.21 -14.82 -1.65
N SER A 710 32.01 -13.82 -2.51
CA SER A 710 32.58 -12.50 -2.31
C SER A 710 31.94 -11.78 -1.12
N PRO A 711 32.57 -10.77 -0.52
CA PRO A 711 32.00 -9.98 0.56
C PRO A 711 30.63 -9.36 0.17
N GLU A 712 30.45 -8.96 -1.08
CA GLU A 712 29.21 -8.38 -1.61
C GLU A 712 28.06 -9.41 -1.60
N GLN A 713 28.33 -10.67 -1.89
CA GLN A 713 27.34 -11.75 -1.90
C GLN A 713 26.90 -12.18 -0.50
N VAL A 714 27.74 -11.99 0.51
CA VAL A 714 27.46 -12.37 1.92
C VAL A 714 27.05 -11.19 2.80
N SER A 715 27.06 -9.98 2.26
CA SER A 715 26.59 -8.77 2.94
C SER A 715 25.19 -8.37 2.47
N PHE A 716 24.54 -7.51 3.23
CA PHE A 716 23.28 -6.90 2.83
C PHE A 716 23.39 -5.38 2.90
N PRO A 717 22.75 -4.65 1.97
CA PRO A 717 22.86 -3.21 1.92
C PRO A 717 22.20 -2.57 3.15
N ARG A 718 22.88 -1.59 3.75
CA ARG A 718 22.32 -0.70 4.75
C ARG A 718 22.49 0.74 4.34
N GLY A 719 21.42 1.49 4.36
CA GLY A 719 21.46 2.92 4.12
C GLY A 719 22.28 3.62 5.21
N VAL A 720 23.17 4.50 4.79
CA VAL A 720 23.90 5.42 5.67
C VAL A 720 23.35 6.80 5.40
N ASN A 721 22.73 7.41 6.41
CA ASN A 721 22.19 8.76 6.32
C ASN A 721 22.99 9.71 7.21
N ASP A 722 23.15 10.95 6.77
CA ASP A 722 23.84 12.01 7.51
C ASP A 722 25.22 11.58 8.04
N ILE A 723 26.02 10.97 7.18
CA ILE A 723 27.35 10.44 7.55
C ILE A 723 28.21 11.51 8.25
N THR A 724 28.07 12.77 7.85
CA THR A 724 28.79 13.92 8.41
C THR A 724 28.44 14.17 9.88
N LYS A 725 27.26 13.82 10.33
CA LYS A 725 26.84 13.89 11.74
C LYS A 725 27.74 13.05 12.65
N TRP A 726 28.22 11.95 12.14
CA TRP A 726 29.01 10.97 12.86
C TRP A 726 30.52 11.12 12.66
N ALA A 727 30.94 11.93 11.67
CA ALA A 727 32.33 12.21 11.40
C ALA A 727 32.95 13.15 12.46
N ARG A 728 34.13 12.83 12.95
CA ARG A 728 34.86 13.73 13.83
C ARG A 728 35.69 14.74 13.03
N LYS A 729 35.62 16.02 13.44
CA LYS A 729 36.35 17.11 12.78
C LYS A 729 37.82 17.30 13.30
N ARG A 730 38.15 16.78 14.47
CA ARG A 730 39.50 17.07 15.10
C ARG A 730 40.29 15.83 15.51
N GLU A 731 39.70 14.78 16.04
CA GLU A 731 40.43 13.56 16.41
C GLU A 731 39.59 12.31 16.11
N GLY A 732 40.19 11.32 15.41
CA GLY A 732 39.55 10.08 15.02
C GLY A 732 38.64 10.21 13.78
N ILE A 733 38.15 9.09 13.28
CA ILE A 733 37.36 9.03 12.03
C ILE A 733 35.87 9.17 12.33
N TYR A 734 35.40 8.67 13.47
CA TYR A 734 33.99 8.68 13.84
C TYR A 734 33.77 8.93 15.33
N ALA A 735 32.55 9.40 15.70
CA ALA A 735 32.18 9.71 17.08
C ALA A 735 31.87 8.44 17.89
N LYS A 736 31.93 8.53 19.25
CA LYS A 736 31.47 7.45 20.14
C LYS A 736 29.97 7.22 19.95
N GLY A 737 29.57 5.95 19.86
CA GLY A 737 28.16 5.59 19.63
C GLY A 737 27.73 5.52 18.16
N THR A 738 28.64 5.79 17.22
CA THR A 738 28.34 5.63 15.79
C THR A 738 27.94 4.19 15.47
N PRO A 739 26.82 3.97 14.74
CA PRO A 739 26.38 2.65 14.31
C PRO A 739 27.47 1.95 13.46
N ILE A 740 27.55 0.62 13.54
CA ILE A 740 28.65 -0.15 12.93
C ILE A 740 28.75 0.04 11.41
N HIS A 741 27.62 0.08 10.70
CA HIS A 741 27.59 0.31 9.25
C HIS A 741 28.06 1.72 8.87
N VAL A 742 27.76 2.73 9.69
CA VAL A 742 28.25 4.10 9.50
C VAL A 742 29.73 4.21 9.79
N ARG A 743 30.25 3.45 10.79
CA ARG A 743 31.70 3.34 11.02
C ARG A 743 32.41 2.78 9.80
N GLY A 744 31.87 1.71 9.23
CA GLY A 744 32.39 1.11 7.99
C GLY A 744 32.45 2.12 6.85
N ALA A 745 31.39 2.88 6.64
CA ALA A 745 31.33 3.92 5.61
C ALA A 745 32.34 5.06 5.83
N LEU A 746 32.47 5.54 7.07
CA LEU A 746 33.46 6.58 7.41
C LEU A 746 34.91 6.08 7.26
N LEU A 747 35.21 4.84 7.66
CA LEU A 747 36.50 4.21 7.46
C LEU A 747 36.78 4.05 5.98
N TYR A 748 35.83 3.56 5.19
CA TYR A 748 35.98 3.45 3.74
C TYR A 748 36.33 4.82 3.13
N ASN A 749 35.54 5.84 3.40
CA ASN A 749 35.78 7.19 2.89
C ASN A 749 37.17 7.73 3.31
N HIS A 750 37.58 7.48 4.55
CA HIS A 750 38.89 7.88 5.05
C HIS A 750 40.01 7.20 4.27
N HIS A 751 39.97 5.89 4.07
CA HIS A 751 40.98 5.14 3.34
C HIS A 751 41.04 5.53 1.86
N ILE A 752 39.89 5.68 1.20
CA ILE A 752 39.82 6.13 -0.20
C ILE A 752 40.48 7.49 -0.37
N LYS A 753 40.27 8.43 0.55
CA LYS A 753 40.92 9.75 0.56
C LYS A 753 42.43 9.64 0.84
N ALA A 754 42.79 8.88 1.86
CA ALA A 754 44.23 8.73 2.27
C ALA A 754 45.08 8.07 1.19
N LEU A 755 44.49 7.15 0.41
CA LEU A 755 45.19 6.43 -0.66
C LEU A 755 45.08 7.13 -2.03
N GLY A 756 44.39 8.26 -2.14
CA GLY A 756 44.18 8.98 -3.39
C GLY A 756 43.36 8.24 -4.43
N LEU A 757 42.47 7.32 -3.98
CA LEU A 757 41.68 6.44 -4.83
C LEU A 757 40.33 7.04 -5.22
N GLN A 758 40.05 8.30 -4.92
CA GLN A 758 38.77 8.98 -5.17
C GLN A 758 38.35 8.98 -6.65
N LYS A 759 39.31 8.88 -7.58
CA LYS A 759 39.05 8.75 -9.02
C LYS A 759 38.55 7.35 -9.44
N LYS A 760 38.72 6.35 -8.58
CA LYS A 760 38.34 4.95 -8.85
C LYS A 760 37.17 4.45 -7.99
N HIS A 761 36.89 5.15 -6.90
CA HIS A 761 35.86 4.71 -5.93
C HIS A 761 35.09 5.90 -5.40
N GLU A 762 33.76 5.84 -5.54
CA GLU A 762 32.88 6.85 -4.98
C GLU A 762 32.93 6.87 -3.44
N LEU A 763 32.82 8.06 -2.88
CA LEU A 763 32.67 8.23 -1.44
C LEU A 763 31.21 7.97 -1.03
N ILE A 764 31.04 7.28 0.08
CA ILE A 764 29.71 7.08 0.69
C ILE A 764 29.29 8.40 1.33
N GLN A 765 28.14 8.89 1.00
CA GLN A 765 27.58 10.17 1.45
C GLN A 765 26.52 10.03 2.52
#